data_f9f1687141050840bf357b82906681a9
#
_entry.id   f9f1687141050840bf357b82906681a9
#
_cell.length_a   1.000
_cell.length_b   1.000
_cell.length_c   1.000
_cell.angle_alpha   90.00
_cell.angle_beta   90.00
_cell.angle_gamma   90.00
#
_symmetry.space_group_name_H-M   'P 1'
#
loop_
_entity.id
_entity.type
_entity.pdbx_description
1 polymer ?
#
loop_
_entity_poly.entity_id
_entity_poly.type
_entity_poly.pdbx_seq_one_letter_code
_entity_poly.pdbx_strand_id
1 'polypeptide(L)'
;MPPAKAPSGPIPDATGATPAMAQWFAAKATHPDALVFFRMGDFYELFFADAEAAAAALDIALSFRGEHRGQKVAMCGVPAHAHENYLARLIRQGFRVAICDQMETPEQAKARKAPTIRRDITRLVTPGTVTEETLLEAARPAWLLALAPFEDRLGAAWLDVSTGAFGTESLPREDIHALLARLEPAEILAPEGVLEGEAAGRITPLDPPRDAARRLAEAFDVSTLDGFGSFSPEEMAAAAMAVDYVRATQAGALPRLAPPSPMGGRGLLHMDAATRRSLEILKSERGEARHSLLAAVDRTVTAAGARELAARLASPLAEAAPILARHEAVAWMLGNEAERQALRTALKGSPDMARALARLSLDRFAPRDLAAIRDGLARAEAIASTLDAAGGLQPALVEAARGALVPEASPQAELQRALAETLPARLEDGGLIAAGYDGELDALRRLRDGGRDAIAALQLDLAQAWGVAALRIRHHQQFGFLAEMPLAAGEKLLRAAIAEGPHGPIHRQTMSSAMRFTCPALAELDRKVAEAGDQAARRERMVAQHLSRLCLNAAPAIAAAASAMAALDVHAAAAELAAGGGWCRPEITEKPDFAIKAGRHPVVEAALARARGPAFVPNDCDLSAGQRLCLLTGPNMAGKSTYLRQNALFVILAQAGLFLPAESARLGLVDRLFSRVGAADDIAGGRSTFMVEMAETAAILNQASAQSLVVLDEVGRGTATWDGLAIAWSVLEALHDRMRCRTIFATHFHELTSLAAKLPELALATMQVREWRGQVIFRHSVGPGAAEKSWGLHVAKLAGVPRDVLRRAESVLASLEARAKGLDPLAEEMPLFARPGPAAAPSHPALEALAALDPDTLSPREAQEFLYRVKSLLETVAAAPDKLV
;
A
#
# COMPACT_ATOMS: atom_id res chain seq x y z
N MET A 1 -14.53 3.96 5.95
CA MET A 1 -15.91 3.53 5.69
C MET A 1 -15.87 2.07 5.32
N PRO A 2 -16.75 1.20 5.83
CA PRO A 2 -16.86 -0.17 5.33
C PRO A 2 -17.19 -0.11 3.84
N PRO A 3 -16.67 -1.07 3.01
CA PRO A 3 -16.98 -1.09 1.59
C PRO A 3 -18.50 -1.16 1.41
N ALA A 4 -19.01 -0.32 0.52
CA ALA A 4 -20.41 -0.39 0.15
C ALA A 4 -20.65 -1.79 -0.45
N LYS A 5 -21.36 -2.64 0.28
CA LYS A 5 -21.81 -3.91 -0.30
C LYS A 5 -22.67 -3.56 -1.52
N ALA A 6 -22.34 -4.16 -2.67
CA ALA A 6 -23.26 -4.14 -3.80
C ALA A 6 -24.64 -4.55 -3.30
N PRO A 7 -25.71 -3.97 -3.85
CA PRO A 7 -27.05 -4.24 -3.37
C PRO A 7 -27.32 -5.74 -3.48
N SER A 8 -27.42 -6.42 -2.34
CA SER A 8 -27.80 -7.83 -2.24
C SER A 8 -29.32 -8.00 -2.41
N GLY A 9 -29.91 -7.31 -3.39
CA GLY A 9 -31.28 -7.54 -3.79
C GLY A 9 -31.39 -8.85 -4.58
N PRO A 10 -32.47 -9.62 -4.46
CA PRO A 10 -32.67 -10.81 -5.29
C PRO A 10 -32.59 -10.41 -6.77
N ILE A 11 -31.75 -11.11 -7.55
CA ILE A 11 -31.68 -10.92 -9.00
C ILE A 11 -33.09 -11.22 -9.53
N PRO A 12 -33.76 -10.30 -10.25
CA PRO A 12 -35.07 -10.58 -10.80
C PRO A 12 -35.03 -11.79 -11.74
N ASP A 13 -36.08 -12.60 -11.75
CA ASP A 13 -36.16 -13.78 -12.65
C ASP A 13 -36.07 -13.34 -14.12
N ALA A 14 -35.19 -13.96 -14.90
CA ALA A 14 -34.92 -13.66 -16.29
C ALA A 14 -36.05 -14.06 -17.26
N THR A 15 -37.09 -14.74 -16.78
CA THR A 15 -38.21 -15.20 -17.61
C THR A 15 -38.94 -14.04 -18.30
N GLY A 16 -39.04 -14.07 -19.63
CA GLY A 16 -39.65 -12.98 -20.41
C GLY A 16 -38.74 -11.79 -20.72
N ALA A 17 -37.47 -11.90 -20.44
CA ALA A 17 -36.50 -10.87 -20.78
C ALA A 17 -36.29 -10.75 -22.31
N THR A 18 -36.02 -9.53 -22.78
CA THR A 18 -35.58 -9.31 -24.16
C THR A 18 -34.21 -9.96 -24.39
N PRO A 19 -33.80 -10.27 -25.64
CA PRO A 19 -32.51 -10.90 -25.90
C PRO A 19 -31.29 -10.14 -25.32
N ALA A 20 -31.34 -8.81 -25.27
CA ALA A 20 -30.30 -7.99 -24.67
C ALA A 20 -30.32 -8.11 -23.13
N MET A 21 -31.52 -8.04 -22.52
CA MET A 21 -31.64 -8.20 -21.06
C MET A 21 -31.28 -9.61 -20.59
N ALA A 22 -31.54 -10.65 -21.41
CA ALA A 22 -31.11 -12.00 -21.08
C ALA A 22 -29.59 -12.12 -20.97
N GLN A 23 -28.80 -11.38 -21.77
CA GLN A 23 -27.34 -11.29 -21.63
C GLN A 23 -26.97 -10.56 -20.37
N TRP A 24 -27.67 -9.50 -19.99
CA TRP A 24 -27.42 -8.79 -18.71
C TRP A 24 -27.69 -9.70 -17.51
N PHE A 25 -28.80 -10.45 -17.52
CA PHE A 25 -29.10 -11.42 -16.44
C PHE A 25 -28.05 -12.52 -16.35
N ALA A 26 -27.52 -13.01 -17.47
CA ALA A 26 -26.43 -13.99 -17.47
C ALA A 26 -25.15 -13.40 -16.88
N ALA A 27 -24.79 -12.18 -17.26
CA ALA A 27 -23.65 -11.47 -16.70
C ALA A 27 -23.81 -11.24 -15.19
N LYS A 28 -25.00 -10.80 -14.74
CA LYS A 28 -25.29 -10.56 -13.32
C LYS A 28 -25.31 -11.86 -12.50
N ALA A 29 -25.80 -12.98 -13.07
CA ALA A 29 -25.76 -14.27 -12.40
C ALA A 29 -24.34 -14.79 -12.20
N THR A 30 -23.40 -14.47 -13.08
CA THR A 30 -21.98 -14.83 -12.95
C THR A 30 -21.29 -14.01 -11.85
N HIS A 31 -21.67 -12.74 -11.68
CA HIS A 31 -21.11 -11.84 -10.67
C HIS A 31 -22.23 -11.11 -9.89
N PRO A 32 -22.92 -11.81 -8.98
CA PRO A 32 -24.09 -11.28 -8.28
C PRO A 32 -23.76 -10.10 -7.36
N ASP A 33 -22.54 -10.05 -6.87
CA ASP A 33 -21.98 -9.06 -5.95
C ASP A 33 -21.29 -7.87 -6.65
N ALA A 34 -21.27 -7.83 -8.01
CA ALA A 34 -20.69 -6.74 -8.77
C ALA A 34 -21.76 -5.88 -9.47
N LEU A 35 -21.51 -4.59 -9.64
CA LEU A 35 -22.29 -3.73 -10.53
C LEU A 35 -21.95 -4.07 -11.99
N VAL A 36 -22.95 -4.28 -12.84
CA VAL A 36 -22.71 -4.66 -14.23
C VAL A 36 -22.76 -3.42 -15.13
N PHE A 37 -21.60 -3.01 -15.66
CA PHE A 37 -21.48 -2.01 -16.72
C PHE A 37 -21.78 -2.70 -18.06
N PHE A 38 -23.01 -2.58 -18.52
CA PHE A 38 -23.47 -3.27 -19.71
C PHE A 38 -23.43 -2.35 -20.92
N ARG A 39 -22.59 -2.66 -21.91
CA ARG A 39 -22.38 -1.83 -23.09
C ARG A 39 -23.60 -1.76 -23.98
N MET A 40 -24.17 -0.56 -24.16
CA MET A 40 -25.28 -0.26 -25.04
C MET A 40 -24.94 0.96 -25.93
N GLY A 41 -24.36 0.66 -27.12
CA GLY A 41 -23.86 1.73 -28.01
C GLY A 41 -22.74 2.54 -27.37
N ASP A 42 -22.95 3.85 -27.23
CA ASP A 42 -21.96 4.78 -26.65
C ASP A 42 -22.00 4.90 -25.12
N PHE A 43 -22.84 4.08 -24.46
CA PHE A 43 -22.99 4.09 -23.01
C PHE A 43 -22.73 2.71 -22.40
N TYR A 44 -22.29 2.71 -21.13
CA TYR A 44 -22.48 1.60 -20.23
C TYR A 44 -23.73 1.88 -19.40
N GLU A 45 -24.74 1.04 -19.55
CA GLU A 45 -26.02 1.12 -18.83
C GLU A 45 -26.00 0.13 -17.66
N LEU A 46 -26.57 0.55 -16.53
CA LEU A 46 -26.80 -0.30 -15.36
C LEU A 46 -28.30 -0.42 -15.16
N PHE A 47 -28.76 -1.54 -14.62
CA PHE A 47 -30.16 -1.86 -14.48
C PHE A 47 -30.53 -2.33 -13.08
N PHE A 48 -31.79 -2.19 -12.70
CA PHE A 48 -32.37 -2.62 -11.43
C PHE A 48 -31.62 -2.03 -10.21
N ALA A 49 -31.33 -2.87 -9.22
CA ALA A 49 -30.62 -2.48 -8.00
C ALA A 49 -29.20 -1.93 -8.27
N ASP A 50 -28.53 -2.40 -9.34
CA ASP A 50 -27.24 -1.87 -9.75
C ASP A 50 -27.36 -0.40 -10.19
N ALA A 51 -28.44 -0.04 -10.87
CA ALA A 51 -28.69 1.33 -11.30
C ALA A 51 -28.95 2.26 -10.10
N GLU A 52 -29.73 1.80 -9.13
CA GLU A 52 -30.02 2.57 -7.90
C GLU A 52 -28.78 2.83 -7.08
N ALA A 53 -27.96 1.78 -6.87
CA ALA A 53 -26.72 1.89 -6.13
C ALA A 53 -25.69 2.78 -6.84
N ALA A 54 -25.53 2.60 -8.14
CA ALA A 54 -24.60 3.40 -8.94
C ALA A 54 -25.03 4.86 -9.05
N ALA A 55 -26.34 5.14 -9.26
CA ALA A 55 -26.87 6.49 -9.32
C ALA A 55 -26.61 7.24 -8.01
N ALA A 56 -26.83 6.59 -6.87
CA ALA A 56 -26.57 7.17 -5.54
C ALA A 56 -25.08 7.42 -5.31
N ALA A 57 -24.21 6.43 -5.68
CA ALA A 57 -22.77 6.52 -5.46
C ALA A 57 -22.07 7.54 -6.38
N LEU A 58 -22.58 7.70 -7.59
CA LEU A 58 -22.02 8.58 -8.63
C LEU A 58 -22.66 9.96 -8.69
N ASP A 59 -23.77 10.16 -7.98
CA ASP A 59 -24.60 11.38 -8.07
C ASP A 59 -25.00 11.66 -9.53
N ILE A 60 -25.59 10.65 -10.19
CA ILE A 60 -26.10 10.75 -11.56
C ILE A 60 -27.61 10.45 -11.59
N ALA A 61 -28.29 10.92 -12.64
CA ALA A 61 -29.72 10.75 -12.79
C ALA A 61 -30.12 9.27 -12.91
N LEU A 62 -31.09 8.86 -12.09
CA LEU A 62 -31.77 7.59 -12.22
C LEU A 62 -32.98 7.78 -13.15
N SER A 63 -33.12 6.92 -14.15
CA SER A 63 -34.23 6.90 -15.09
C SER A 63 -34.92 5.53 -15.10
N PHE A 64 -36.00 5.38 -15.89
CA PHE A 64 -36.72 4.12 -16.01
C PHE A 64 -36.88 3.80 -17.48
N ARG A 65 -36.57 2.57 -17.89
CA ARG A 65 -36.66 2.13 -19.29
C ARG A 65 -37.38 0.81 -19.41
N GLY A 66 -38.61 0.86 -19.91
CA GLY A 66 -39.42 -0.34 -20.11
C GLY A 66 -39.94 -0.93 -18.81
N GLU A 67 -40.56 -2.10 -18.94
CA GLU A 67 -41.12 -2.87 -17.83
C GLU A 67 -40.64 -4.33 -17.91
N HIS A 68 -40.33 -4.91 -16.77
CA HIS A 68 -40.06 -6.31 -16.61
C HIS A 68 -41.00 -6.87 -15.54
N ARG A 69 -41.86 -7.82 -15.92
CA ARG A 69 -42.90 -8.41 -15.05
C ARG A 69 -43.80 -7.38 -14.36
N GLY A 70 -44.17 -6.31 -15.06
CA GLY A 70 -45.06 -5.27 -14.53
C GLY A 70 -44.39 -4.25 -13.62
N GLN A 71 -43.05 -4.32 -13.45
CA GLN A 71 -42.27 -3.34 -12.72
C GLN A 71 -41.41 -2.51 -13.69
N LYS A 72 -41.35 -1.19 -13.47
CA LYS A 72 -40.46 -0.32 -14.24
C LYS A 72 -39.02 -0.68 -13.95
N VAL A 73 -38.21 -0.82 -15.02
CA VAL A 73 -36.79 -1.13 -14.89
C VAL A 73 -36.01 0.16 -14.60
N ALA A 74 -35.47 0.27 -13.38
CA ALA A 74 -34.57 1.34 -13.03
C ALA A 74 -33.28 1.26 -13.87
N MET A 75 -32.82 2.40 -14.38
CA MET A 75 -31.64 2.48 -15.26
C MET A 75 -30.86 3.77 -14.98
N CYS A 76 -29.55 3.67 -14.98
CA CYS A 76 -28.64 4.81 -15.14
C CYS A 76 -27.55 4.44 -16.16
N GLY A 77 -26.83 5.43 -16.66
CA GLY A 77 -25.81 5.17 -17.67
C GLY A 77 -24.66 6.17 -17.59
N VAL A 78 -23.49 5.69 -17.97
CA VAL A 78 -22.26 6.49 -18.07
C VAL A 78 -21.70 6.41 -19.50
N PRO A 79 -21.18 7.52 -20.06
CA PRO A 79 -20.60 7.51 -21.40
C PRO A 79 -19.40 6.56 -21.44
N ALA A 80 -19.37 5.70 -22.46
CA ALA A 80 -18.32 4.69 -22.58
C ALA A 80 -16.92 5.30 -22.76
N HIS A 81 -16.81 6.43 -23.44
CA HIS A 81 -15.54 7.13 -23.62
C HIS A 81 -15.00 7.78 -22.32
N ALA A 82 -15.83 7.94 -21.30
CA ALA A 82 -15.47 8.55 -20.03
C ALA A 82 -15.68 7.61 -18.82
N HIS A 83 -15.95 6.32 -19.06
CA HIS A 83 -16.34 5.36 -18.03
C HIS A 83 -15.29 5.18 -16.93
N GLU A 84 -13.99 5.34 -17.23
CA GLU A 84 -12.91 5.21 -16.25
C GLU A 84 -13.07 6.15 -15.04
N ASN A 85 -13.51 7.40 -15.26
CA ASN A 85 -13.71 8.35 -14.18
C ASN A 85 -14.84 7.93 -13.21
N TYR A 86 -15.91 7.35 -13.75
CA TYR A 86 -17.02 6.82 -12.97
C TYR A 86 -16.63 5.51 -12.27
N LEU A 87 -15.92 4.64 -12.97
CA LEU A 87 -15.36 3.42 -12.42
C LEU A 87 -14.44 3.73 -11.22
N ALA A 88 -13.55 4.73 -11.34
CA ALA A 88 -12.68 5.16 -10.26
C ALA A 88 -13.45 5.58 -9.00
N ARG A 89 -14.58 6.29 -9.16
CA ARG A 89 -15.43 6.70 -8.03
C ARG A 89 -16.09 5.51 -7.35
N LEU A 90 -16.56 4.52 -8.10
CA LEU A 90 -17.17 3.30 -7.57
C LEU A 90 -16.15 2.42 -6.84
N ILE A 91 -14.99 2.17 -7.45
CA ILE A 91 -13.92 1.34 -6.86
C ILE A 91 -13.41 1.95 -5.55
N ARG A 92 -13.23 3.28 -5.48
CA ARG A 92 -12.83 3.97 -4.23
C ARG A 92 -13.87 3.86 -3.11
N GLN A 93 -15.14 3.66 -3.45
CA GLN A 93 -16.22 3.38 -2.50
C GLN A 93 -16.33 1.90 -2.14
N GLY A 94 -15.47 1.04 -2.71
CA GLY A 94 -15.44 -0.39 -2.42
C GLY A 94 -16.37 -1.24 -3.28
N PHE A 95 -17.00 -0.69 -4.33
CA PHE A 95 -17.80 -1.48 -5.26
C PHE A 95 -16.90 -2.33 -6.16
N ARG A 96 -17.42 -3.47 -6.57
CA ARG A 96 -16.87 -4.32 -7.63
C ARG A 96 -17.67 -4.04 -8.90
N VAL A 97 -17.01 -3.98 -10.05
CA VAL A 97 -17.67 -3.65 -11.32
C VAL A 97 -17.30 -4.67 -12.39
N ALA A 98 -18.30 -5.37 -12.92
CA ALA A 98 -18.15 -6.26 -14.08
C ALA A 98 -18.37 -5.46 -15.37
N ILE A 99 -17.35 -5.40 -16.22
CA ILE A 99 -17.44 -4.74 -17.52
C ILE A 99 -17.89 -5.75 -18.56
N CYS A 100 -19.05 -5.51 -19.13
CA CYS A 100 -19.68 -6.34 -20.16
C CYS A 100 -19.67 -5.59 -21.50
N ASP A 101 -18.78 -5.96 -22.40
CA ASP A 101 -18.56 -5.30 -23.67
C ASP A 101 -19.19 -6.04 -24.86
N GLN A 102 -19.33 -5.33 -25.98
CA GLN A 102 -19.77 -5.88 -27.25
C GLN A 102 -18.63 -6.66 -27.88
N MET A 103 -18.84 -7.95 -28.12
CA MET A 103 -17.85 -8.88 -28.71
C MET A 103 -17.87 -8.92 -30.24
N GLU A 104 -18.78 -8.20 -30.87
CA GLU A 104 -18.95 -8.14 -32.31
C GLU A 104 -19.53 -6.79 -32.75
N THR A 105 -19.27 -6.39 -33.99
CA THR A 105 -19.86 -5.18 -34.56
C THR A 105 -21.33 -5.40 -34.95
N PRO A 106 -22.12 -4.31 -35.14
CA PRO A 106 -23.48 -4.41 -35.65
C PRO A 106 -23.56 -5.14 -36.99
N GLU A 107 -22.57 -4.98 -37.90
CA GLU A 107 -22.49 -5.63 -39.20
C GLU A 107 -22.24 -7.14 -39.02
N GLN A 108 -21.37 -7.56 -38.15
CA GLN A 108 -21.11 -8.97 -37.84
C GLN A 108 -22.33 -9.64 -37.22
N ALA A 109 -23.04 -8.99 -36.34
CA ALA A 109 -24.29 -9.47 -35.76
C ALA A 109 -25.37 -9.64 -36.85
N LYS A 110 -25.47 -8.66 -37.78
CA LYS A 110 -26.36 -8.73 -38.95
C LYS A 110 -26.00 -9.88 -39.88
N ALA A 111 -24.72 -10.08 -40.21
CA ALA A 111 -24.24 -11.18 -41.03
C ALA A 111 -24.56 -12.54 -40.41
N ARG A 112 -24.54 -12.66 -39.10
CA ARG A 112 -24.92 -13.86 -38.33
C ARG A 112 -26.42 -14.02 -38.19
N LYS A 113 -27.23 -13.08 -38.65
CA LYS A 113 -28.69 -13.03 -38.47
C LYS A 113 -29.14 -13.13 -37.01
N ALA A 114 -28.37 -12.58 -36.12
CA ALA A 114 -28.66 -12.64 -34.71
C ALA A 114 -29.66 -11.56 -34.27
N PRO A 115 -30.51 -11.85 -33.27
CA PRO A 115 -31.49 -10.87 -32.75
C PRO A 115 -30.86 -9.72 -32.00
N THR A 116 -29.63 -9.87 -31.52
CA THR A 116 -28.87 -8.84 -30.77
C THR A 116 -27.37 -9.03 -30.91
N ILE A 117 -26.59 -7.97 -30.66
CA ILE A 117 -25.14 -8.01 -30.61
C ILE A 117 -24.74 -8.86 -29.41
N ARG A 118 -23.77 -9.76 -29.61
CA ARG A 118 -23.20 -10.59 -28.54
C ARG A 118 -22.39 -9.70 -27.59
N ARG A 119 -22.62 -9.87 -26.27
CA ARG A 119 -21.87 -9.24 -25.21
C ARG A 119 -21.35 -10.30 -24.25
N ASP A 120 -20.19 -10.03 -23.68
CA ASP A 120 -19.58 -10.90 -22.70
C ASP A 120 -18.85 -10.08 -21.64
N ILE A 121 -18.61 -10.67 -20.46
CA ILE A 121 -17.80 -10.03 -19.44
C ILE A 121 -16.36 -10.09 -19.89
N THR A 122 -15.78 -8.92 -20.14
CA THR A 122 -14.37 -8.77 -20.52
C THR A 122 -13.48 -8.60 -19.31
N ARG A 123 -14.05 -8.25 -18.14
CA ARG A 123 -13.30 -7.98 -16.94
C ARG A 123 -14.19 -7.77 -15.72
N LEU A 124 -13.69 -8.21 -14.55
CA LEU A 124 -14.17 -7.80 -13.24
C LEU A 124 -13.15 -6.86 -12.61
N VAL A 125 -13.52 -5.62 -12.36
CA VAL A 125 -12.67 -4.62 -11.69
C VAL A 125 -12.98 -4.62 -10.20
N THR A 126 -11.96 -4.84 -9.40
CA THR A 126 -12.02 -4.82 -7.93
C THR A 126 -10.91 -3.93 -7.38
N PRO A 127 -10.98 -3.48 -6.12
CA PRO A 127 -9.93 -2.63 -5.55
C PRO A 127 -8.50 -3.20 -5.65
N GLY A 128 -8.36 -4.53 -5.58
CA GLY A 128 -7.05 -5.22 -5.66
C GLY A 128 -6.60 -5.59 -7.07
N THR A 129 -7.45 -5.42 -8.10
CA THR A 129 -7.14 -5.84 -9.48
C THR A 129 -7.12 -4.68 -10.50
N VAL A 130 -6.97 -3.46 -9.99
CA VAL A 130 -6.91 -2.23 -10.79
C VAL A 130 -5.61 -2.14 -11.57
N THR A 131 -5.68 -1.77 -12.86
CA THR A 131 -4.52 -1.54 -13.73
C THR A 131 -4.53 -0.17 -14.41
N GLU A 132 -5.68 0.51 -14.41
CA GLU A 132 -5.84 1.83 -15.00
C GLU A 132 -5.12 2.90 -14.18
N GLU A 133 -4.38 3.76 -14.88
CA GLU A 133 -3.60 4.83 -14.27
C GLU A 133 -4.47 5.82 -13.50
N THR A 134 -5.68 6.09 -14.00
CA THR A 134 -6.66 7.00 -13.40
C THR A 134 -7.23 6.49 -12.06
N LEU A 135 -7.17 5.17 -11.83
CA LEU A 135 -7.66 4.52 -10.63
C LEU A 135 -6.56 4.30 -9.58
N LEU A 136 -5.30 4.26 -10.01
CA LEU A 136 -4.13 4.00 -9.18
C LEU A 136 -3.57 5.28 -8.57
N GLU A 137 -3.14 5.19 -7.30
CA GLU A 137 -2.27 6.21 -6.71
C GLU A 137 -0.84 6.02 -7.25
N ALA A 138 -0.25 7.11 -7.78
CA ALA A 138 1.07 7.01 -8.43
C ALA A 138 2.16 6.51 -7.48
N ALA A 139 2.18 7.01 -6.25
CA ALA A 139 3.22 6.74 -5.25
C ALA A 139 2.87 5.58 -4.28
N ARG A 140 1.80 4.80 -4.55
CA ARG A 140 1.38 3.68 -3.68
C ARG A 140 1.10 2.43 -4.48
N PRO A 141 1.45 1.24 -3.95
CA PRO A 141 1.01 -0.03 -4.51
C PRO A 141 -0.48 -0.28 -4.21
N ALA A 142 -1.15 -1.04 -5.05
CA ALA A 142 -2.51 -1.53 -4.84
C ALA A 142 -2.46 -3.03 -4.50
N TRP A 143 -2.18 -3.37 -3.25
CA TRP A 143 -1.99 -4.75 -2.85
C TRP A 143 -3.30 -5.54 -2.83
N LEU A 144 -3.33 -6.65 -3.56
CA LEU A 144 -4.24 -7.77 -3.37
C LEU A 144 -3.56 -8.73 -2.40
N LEU A 145 -4.15 -8.98 -1.23
CA LEU A 145 -3.63 -9.90 -0.22
C LEU A 145 -4.46 -11.18 -0.21
N ALA A 146 -3.83 -12.33 -0.33
CA ALA A 146 -4.44 -13.64 -0.16
C ALA A 146 -3.93 -14.30 1.12
N LEU A 147 -4.83 -14.92 1.90
CA LEU A 147 -4.55 -15.57 3.17
C LEU A 147 -5.03 -17.03 3.13
N ALA A 148 -4.12 -17.98 3.33
CA ALA A 148 -4.40 -19.40 3.37
C ALA A 148 -4.10 -19.96 4.76
N PRO A 149 -5.08 -20.41 5.54
CA PRO A 149 -4.87 -21.02 6.87
C PRO A 149 -4.28 -22.42 6.73
N PHE A 150 -3.32 -22.73 7.59
CA PHE A 150 -2.70 -24.04 7.72
C PHE A 150 -2.30 -24.29 9.18
N GLU A 151 -2.99 -25.19 9.87
CA GLU A 151 -2.81 -25.46 11.31
C GLU A 151 -2.85 -24.18 12.16
N ASP A 152 -1.77 -23.84 12.85
CA ASP A 152 -1.59 -22.64 13.68
C ASP A 152 -0.98 -21.45 12.93
N ARG A 153 -0.68 -21.63 11.63
CA ARG A 153 -0.06 -20.63 10.78
C ARG A 153 -1.00 -20.11 9.70
N LEU A 154 -0.59 -19.00 9.09
CA LEU A 154 -1.20 -18.42 7.89
C LEU A 154 -0.15 -18.26 6.81
N GLY A 155 -0.42 -18.79 5.63
CA GLY A 155 0.25 -18.37 4.43
C GLY A 155 -0.35 -17.04 3.94
N ALA A 156 0.49 -16.09 3.65
CA ALA A 156 0.13 -14.81 3.06
C ALA A 156 0.83 -14.64 1.71
N ALA A 157 0.09 -14.13 0.74
CA ALA A 157 0.63 -13.74 -0.55
C ALA A 157 0.04 -12.39 -0.95
N TRP A 158 0.88 -11.43 -1.32
CA TRP A 158 0.43 -10.12 -1.77
C TRP A 158 0.97 -9.79 -3.14
N LEU A 159 0.10 -9.22 -3.95
CA LEU A 159 0.31 -8.99 -5.37
C LEU A 159 -0.14 -7.58 -5.75
N ASP A 160 0.68 -6.83 -6.47
CA ASP A 160 0.27 -5.60 -7.17
C ASP A 160 0.12 -5.90 -8.66
N VAL A 161 -1.11 -6.04 -9.12
CA VAL A 161 -1.45 -6.34 -10.53
C VAL A 161 -0.91 -5.26 -11.48
N SER A 162 -0.80 -4.02 -11.01
CA SER A 162 -0.36 -2.89 -11.83
C SER A 162 1.15 -2.87 -12.11
N THR A 163 1.96 -3.49 -11.25
CA THR A 163 3.42 -3.54 -11.38
C THR A 163 3.95 -4.97 -11.56
N GLY A 164 3.14 -5.95 -11.21
CA GLY A 164 3.52 -7.36 -11.17
C GLY A 164 4.33 -7.76 -9.95
N ALA A 165 4.50 -6.88 -8.95
CA ALA A 165 5.22 -7.22 -7.72
C ALA A 165 4.48 -8.31 -6.93
N PHE A 166 5.22 -9.32 -6.43
CA PHE A 166 4.63 -10.49 -5.80
C PHE A 166 5.51 -11.00 -4.64
N GLY A 167 4.98 -10.93 -3.42
CA GLY A 167 5.65 -11.43 -2.22
C GLY A 167 4.82 -12.47 -1.49
N THR A 168 5.50 -13.37 -0.73
CA THR A 168 4.87 -14.37 0.13
C THR A 168 5.52 -14.42 1.51
N GLU A 169 4.76 -14.85 2.50
CA GLU A 169 5.26 -15.03 3.87
C GLU A 169 4.40 -16.07 4.61
N SER A 170 5.04 -16.91 5.42
CA SER A 170 4.35 -17.75 6.40
C SER A 170 4.50 -17.13 7.78
N LEU A 171 3.39 -16.87 8.46
CA LEU A 171 3.35 -16.18 9.76
C LEU A 171 2.43 -16.87 10.77
N PRO A 172 2.66 -16.69 12.09
CA PRO A 172 1.70 -17.08 13.12
C PRO A 172 0.37 -16.34 12.93
N ARG A 173 -0.75 -16.96 13.28
CA ARG A 173 -2.09 -16.31 13.15
C ARG A 173 -2.20 -15.01 13.94
N GLU A 174 -1.52 -14.90 15.06
CA GLU A 174 -1.50 -13.70 15.90
C GLU A 174 -0.87 -12.47 15.22
N ASP A 175 0.03 -12.69 14.26
CA ASP A 175 0.75 -11.61 13.55
C ASP A 175 -0.02 -11.04 12.34
N ILE A 176 -1.23 -11.54 12.08
CA ILE A 176 -2.04 -11.09 10.93
C ILE A 176 -2.32 -9.59 10.94
N HIS A 177 -2.57 -9.01 12.11
CA HIS A 177 -2.82 -7.57 12.23
C HIS A 177 -1.58 -6.73 11.93
N ALA A 178 -0.38 -7.24 12.23
CA ALA A 178 0.88 -6.60 11.88
C ALA A 178 1.09 -6.61 10.35
N LEU A 179 0.77 -7.72 9.68
CA LEU A 179 0.81 -7.84 8.23
C LEU A 179 -0.19 -6.88 7.55
N LEU A 180 -1.43 -6.85 8.02
CA LEU A 180 -2.46 -5.94 7.48
C LEU A 180 -2.06 -4.46 7.63
N ALA A 181 -1.48 -4.09 8.76
CA ALA A 181 -0.98 -2.75 9.00
C ALA A 181 0.30 -2.42 8.19
N ARG A 182 1.10 -3.44 7.83
CA ARG A 182 2.28 -3.29 6.97
C ARG A 182 1.90 -3.04 5.52
N LEU A 183 0.97 -3.82 4.97
CA LEU A 183 0.63 -3.82 3.56
C LEU A 183 -0.48 -2.83 3.21
N GLU A 184 -1.38 -2.53 4.14
CA GLU A 184 -2.61 -1.75 3.88
C GLU A 184 -3.34 -2.23 2.61
N PRO A 185 -3.71 -3.54 2.51
CA PRO A 185 -4.20 -4.11 1.27
C PRO A 185 -5.49 -3.42 0.80
N ALA A 186 -5.59 -3.25 -0.52
CA ALA A 186 -6.79 -2.72 -1.17
C ALA A 186 -7.94 -3.75 -1.17
N GLU A 187 -7.59 -5.04 -1.23
CA GLU A 187 -8.53 -6.17 -1.21
C GLU A 187 -7.88 -7.37 -0.51
N ILE A 188 -8.68 -8.16 0.21
CA ILE A 188 -8.23 -9.35 0.93
C ILE A 188 -9.02 -10.56 0.45
N LEU A 189 -8.31 -11.61 0.04
CA LEU A 189 -8.87 -12.93 -0.26
C LEU A 189 -8.62 -13.86 0.92
N ALA A 190 -9.65 -14.47 1.46
CA ALA A 190 -9.51 -15.44 2.55
C ALA A 190 -10.75 -16.34 2.65
N PRO A 191 -10.64 -17.56 3.21
CA PRO A 191 -11.80 -18.32 3.63
C PRO A 191 -12.60 -17.56 4.69
N GLU A 192 -13.89 -17.88 4.81
CA GLU A 192 -14.73 -17.32 5.87
C GLU A 192 -14.18 -17.66 7.26
N GLY A 193 -14.22 -16.70 8.19
CA GLY A 193 -13.78 -16.88 9.56
C GLY A 193 -12.26 -16.77 9.81
N VAL A 194 -11.45 -16.46 8.80
CA VAL A 194 -9.99 -16.24 8.99
C VAL A 194 -9.69 -14.92 9.67
N LEU A 195 -10.51 -13.89 9.45
CA LEU A 195 -10.39 -12.57 10.07
C LEU A 195 -11.66 -12.22 10.83
N GLU A 196 -11.52 -11.47 11.92
CA GLU A 196 -12.61 -10.97 12.75
C GLU A 196 -12.68 -9.43 12.74
N GLY A 197 -13.79 -8.87 13.18
CA GLY A 197 -13.97 -7.43 13.34
C GLY A 197 -14.11 -6.66 12.01
N GLU A 198 -13.61 -5.44 11.95
CA GLU A 198 -13.72 -4.57 10.76
C GLU A 198 -13.00 -5.13 9.53
N ALA A 199 -11.93 -5.90 9.73
CA ALA A 199 -11.20 -6.54 8.64
C ALA A 199 -12.04 -7.60 7.93
N ALA A 200 -12.94 -8.30 8.64
CA ALA A 200 -13.86 -9.28 8.05
C ALA A 200 -14.78 -8.67 6.97
N GLY A 201 -15.15 -7.39 7.12
CA GLY A 201 -15.98 -6.68 6.14
C GLY A 201 -15.28 -6.37 4.80
N ARG A 202 -13.96 -6.56 4.71
CA ARG A 202 -13.15 -6.32 3.50
C ARG A 202 -12.75 -7.59 2.77
N ILE A 203 -13.19 -8.76 3.25
CA ILE A 203 -12.81 -10.05 2.68
C ILE A 203 -13.68 -10.34 1.46
N THR A 204 -13.01 -10.77 0.40
CA THR A 204 -13.62 -11.53 -0.69
C THR A 204 -13.47 -13.01 -0.32
N PRO A 205 -14.56 -13.72 0.05
CA PRO A 205 -14.49 -15.12 0.44
C PRO A 205 -13.96 -15.98 -0.70
N LEU A 206 -12.87 -16.69 -0.45
CA LEU A 206 -12.26 -17.60 -1.41
C LEU A 206 -11.45 -18.67 -0.68
N ASP A 207 -11.63 -19.93 -1.07
CA ASP A 207 -10.86 -21.03 -0.52
C ASP A 207 -9.56 -21.27 -1.30
N PRO A 208 -8.46 -21.64 -0.62
CA PRO A 208 -7.21 -21.96 -1.29
C PRO A 208 -7.32 -23.24 -2.13
N PRO A 209 -6.70 -23.29 -3.32
CA PRO A 209 -6.73 -24.47 -4.16
C PRO A 209 -5.90 -25.62 -3.57
N ARG A 210 -6.34 -26.86 -3.77
CA ARG A 210 -5.65 -28.07 -3.28
C ARG A 210 -4.35 -28.38 -4.02
N ASP A 211 -4.23 -27.95 -5.28
CA ASP A 211 -3.12 -28.22 -6.20
C ASP A 211 -2.26 -26.97 -6.47
N ALA A 212 -1.99 -26.21 -5.42
CA ALA A 212 -1.36 -24.88 -5.47
C ALA A 212 -0.01 -24.87 -6.21
N ALA A 213 0.87 -25.81 -5.90
CA ALA A 213 2.20 -25.89 -6.53
C ALA A 213 2.11 -26.08 -8.06
N ARG A 214 1.21 -26.96 -8.52
CA ARG A 214 0.99 -27.22 -9.96
C ARG A 214 0.44 -25.96 -10.64
N ARG A 215 -0.55 -25.30 -10.04
CA ARG A 215 -1.16 -24.07 -10.61
C ARG A 215 -0.17 -22.92 -10.74
N LEU A 216 0.71 -22.77 -9.74
CA LEU A 216 1.79 -21.79 -9.80
C LEU A 216 2.80 -22.15 -10.88
N ALA A 217 3.24 -23.40 -10.95
CA ALA A 217 4.15 -23.85 -11.99
C ALA A 217 3.59 -23.59 -13.41
N GLU A 218 2.30 -23.91 -13.63
CA GLU A 218 1.61 -23.60 -14.89
C GLU A 218 1.48 -22.08 -15.15
N ALA A 219 1.25 -21.27 -14.10
CA ALA A 219 1.12 -19.82 -14.24
C ALA A 219 2.42 -19.12 -14.63
N PHE A 220 3.55 -19.66 -14.18
CA PHE A 220 4.89 -19.12 -14.46
C PHE A 220 5.64 -19.87 -15.57
N ASP A 221 4.99 -20.85 -16.22
CA ASP A 221 5.58 -21.67 -17.30
C ASP A 221 6.90 -22.35 -16.87
N VAL A 222 6.90 -22.94 -15.67
CA VAL A 222 8.05 -23.65 -15.09
C VAL A 222 7.68 -25.08 -14.68
N SER A 223 8.66 -25.98 -14.64
CA SER A 223 8.44 -27.33 -14.19
C SER A 223 8.35 -27.45 -12.66
N THR A 224 9.11 -26.63 -11.94
CA THR A 224 9.12 -26.56 -10.47
C THR A 224 9.29 -25.11 -10.01
N LEU A 225 8.94 -24.83 -8.76
CA LEU A 225 9.08 -23.51 -8.15
C LEU A 225 10.43 -23.31 -7.43
N ASP A 226 11.26 -24.34 -7.37
CA ASP A 226 12.52 -24.32 -6.59
C ASP A 226 13.48 -23.21 -7.03
N GLY A 227 13.41 -22.82 -8.31
CA GLY A 227 14.20 -21.71 -8.84
C GLY A 227 13.81 -20.33 -8.31
N PHE A 228 12.65 -20.21 -7.69
CA PHE A 228 12.13 -18.95 -7.11
C PHE A 228 12.39 -18.84 -5.60
N GLY A 229 12.74 -19.95 -4.94
CA GLY A 229 13.00 -20.02 -3.51
C GLY A 229 12.30 -21.21 -2.83
N SER A 230 12.41 -21.25 -1.51
CA SER A 230 11.74 -22.27 -0.70
C SER A 230 10.45 -21.71 -0.14
N PHE A 231 9.33 -22.35 -0.43
CA PHE A 231 7.99 -21.94 0.01
C PHE A 231 7.39 -23.00 0.92
N SER A 232 6.70 -22.56 1.96
CA SER A 232 5.85 -23.44 2.76
C SER A 232 4.56 -23.80 1.98
N PRO A 233 3.86 -24.89 2.35
CA PRO A 233 2.61 -25.26 1.71
C PRO A 233 1.54 -24.16 1.76
N GLU A 234 1.43 -23.44 2.89
CA GLU A 234 0.50 -22.35 3.09
C GLU A 234 0.86 -21.11 2.24
N GLU A 235 2.14 -20.82 2.04
CA GLU A 235 2.57 -19.73 1.13
C GLU A 235 2.19 -20.06 -0.31
N MET A 236 2.43 -21.29 -0.76
CA MET A 236 2.02 -21.75 -2.08
C MET A 236 0.50 -21.67 -2.26
N ALA A 237 -0.25 -22.05 -1.24
CA ALA A 237 -1.73 -22.02 -1.27
C ALA A 237 -2.26 -20.58 -1.40
N ALA A 238 -1.72 -19.65 -0.63
CA ALA A 238 -2.05 -18.22 -0.71
C ALA A 238 -1.66 -17.62 -2.07
N ALA A 239 -0.44 -17.93 -2.55
CA ALA A 239 0.05 -17.44 -3.83
C ALA A 239 -0.81 -17.94 -5.02
N ALA A 240 -1.16 -19.23 -5.04
CA ALA A 240 -2.02 -19.80 -6.07
C ALA A 240 -3.43 -19.19 -6.04
N MET A 241 -3.99 -18.97 -4.84
CA MET A 241 -5.29 -18.29 -4.68
C MET A 241 -5.27 -16.88 -5.27
N ALA A 242 -4.21 -16.10 -5.01
CA ALA A 242 -4.05 -14.75 -5.58
C ALA A 242 -3.96 -14.78 -7.12
N VAL A 243 -3.15 -15.68 -7.68
CA VAL A 243 -2.96 -15.83 -9.13
C VAL A 243 -4.25 -16.26 -9.82
N ASP A 244 -4.96 -17.25 -9.27
CA ASP A 244 -6.23 -17.73 -9.82
C ASP A 244 -7.31 -16.65 -9.79
N TYR A 245 -7.37 -15.87 -8.71
CA TYR A 245 -8.29 -14.74 -8.61
C TYR A 245 -8.00 -13.66 -9.65
N VAL A 246 -6.72 -13.28 -9.82
CA VAL A 246 -6.34 -12.33 -10.88
C VAL A 246 -6.71 -12.87 -12.26
N ARG A 247 -6.42 -14.14 -12.55
CA ARG A 247 -6.80 -14.76 -13.82
C ARG A 247 -8.31 -14.73 -14.04
N ALA A 248 -9.10 -15.06 -13.03
CA ALA A 248 -10.56 -15.03 -13.11
C ALA A 248 -11.10 -13.61 -13.34
N THR A 249 -10.57 -12.61 -12.62
CA THR A 249 -11.00 -11.20 -12.77
C THR A 249 -10.57 -10.56 -14.09
N GLN A 250 -9.54 -11.08 -14.75
CA GLN A 250 -9.03 -10.62 -16.03
C GLN A 250 -9.54 -11.47 -17.21
N ALA A 251 -10.68 -12.16 -17.07
CA ALA A 251 -11.31 -13.01 -18.10
C ALA A 251 -10.35 -14.08 -18.68
N GLY A 252 -9.57 -14.72 -17.82
CA GLY A 252 -8.62 -15.77 -18.18
C GLY A 252 -7.20 -15.28 -18.53
N ALA A 253 -7.01 -13.99 -18.75
CA ALA A 253 -5.68 -13.42 -18.95
C ALA A 253 -4.93 -13.31 -17.60
N LEU A 254 -3.62 -13.52 -17.62
CA LEU A 254 -2.75 -13.26 -16.47
C LEU A 254 -1.81 -12.13 -16.85
N PRO A 255 -1.78 -11.02 -16.08
CA PRO A 255 -0.79 -9.99 -16.31
C PRO A 255 0.61 -10.56 -16.03
N ARG A 256 1.65 -9.90 -16.56
CA ARG A 256 3.00 -10.27 -16.21
C ARG A 256 3.22 -10.05 -14.70
N LEU A 257 3.49 -11.14 -14.00
CA LEU A 257 3.85 -11.14 -12.59
C LEU A 257 5.35 -11.41 -12.43
N ALA A 258 5.97 -10.81 -11.44
CA ALA A 258 7.26 -11.26 -10.97
C ALA A 258 7.10 -12.66 -10.33
N PRO A 259 8.14 -13.53 -10.36
CA PRO A 259 8.11 -14.73 -9.56
C PRO A 259 7.80 -14.40 -8.09
N PRO A 260 7.03 -15.25 -7.38
CA PRO A 260 6.78 -15.05 -5.96
C PRO A 260 8.11 -15.02 -5.21
N SER A 261 8.28 -14.06 -4.32
CA SER A 261 9.47 -13.91 -3.49
C SER A 261 9.13 -14.22 -2.03
N PRO A 262 9.73 -15.26 -1.42
CA PRO A 262 9.50 -15.55 -0.02
C PRO A 262 10.19 -14.49 0.85
N MET A 263 9.37 -13.69 1.53
CA MET A 263 9.83 -12.67 2.48
C MET A 263 9.90 -13.30 3.88
N GLY A 264 10.80 -14.24 4.09
CA GLY A 264 10.92 -14.95 5.36
C GLY A 264 11.10 -14.01 6.55
N GLY A 265 10.27 -14.16 7.59
CA GLY A 265 10.09 -13.24 8.71
C GLY A 265 11.31 -12.92 9.58
N ARG A 266 12.50 -13.48 9.32
CA ARG A 266 13.73 -13.19 10.08
C ARG A 266 14.57 -12.05 9.51
N GLY A 267 14.36 -11.65 8.26
CA GLY A 267 15.12 -10.57 7.61
C GLY A 267 14.52 -9.18 7.76
N LEU A 268 13.34 -9.02 8.39
CA LEU A 268 12.63 -7.74 8.53
C LEU A 268 12.45 -7.35 10.00
N LEU A 269 12.47 -6.04 10.26
CA LEU A 269 12.10 -5.45 11.54
C LEU A 269 10.60 -5.69 11.82
N HIS A 270 10.30 -6.45 12.88
CA HIS A 270 8.93 -6.66 13.29
C HIS A 270 8.37 -5.44 14.01
N MET A 271 7.19 -4.99 13.58
CA MET A 271 6.41 -3.91 14.19
C MET A 271 4.94 -4.30 14.19
N ASP A 272 4.30 -4.28 15.34
CA ASP A 272 2.87 -4.52 15.46
C ASP A 272 2.03 -3.36 14.91
N ALA A 273 0.72 -3.56 14.82
CA ALA A 273 -0.21 -2.56 14.27
C ALA A 273 -0.26 -1.28 15.15
N ALA A 274 -0.15 -1.42 16.47
CA ALA A 274 -0.14 -0.30 17.41
C ALA A 274 1.11 0.56 17.23
N THR A 275 2.28 -0.06 17.14
CA THR A 275 3.57 0.60 16.86
C THR A 275 3.54 1.37 15.54
N ARG A 276 3.06 0.75 14.45
CA ARG A 276 2.97 1.42 13.14
C ARG A 276 2.07 2.64 13.17
N ARG A 277 0.94 2.57 13.88
CA ARG A 277 0.00 3.66 14.07
C ARG A 277 0.62 4.79 14.89
N SER A 278 1.21 4.45 16.05
CA SER A 278 1.79 5.44 16.95
C SER A 278 2.96 6.20 16.34
N LEU A 279 3.73 5.57 15.42
CA LEU A 279 4.90 6.18 14.77
C LEU A 279 4.56 6.91 13.46
N GLU A 280 3.32 6.84 12.99
CA GLU A 280 2.84 7.58 11.80
C GLU A 280 3.77 7.41 10.58
N ILE A 281 4.13 6.17 10.25
CA ILE A 281 5.18 5.87 9.26
C ILE A 281 4.75 6.31 7.85
N LEU A 282 3.61 5.83 7.35
CA LEU A 282 3.11 6.11 6.00
C LEU A 282 1.99 7.15 6.00
N LYS A 283 1.23 7.23 7.09
CA LYS A 283 0.11 8.15 7.30
C LYS A 283 0.10 8.62 8.74
N SER A 284 -0.42 9.83 8.98
CA SER A 284 -0.71 10.30 10.32
C SER A 284 -1.90 9.54 10.93
N GLU A 285 -2.10 9.65 12.23
CA GLU A 285 -3.25 9.09 12.95
C GLU A 285 -4.61 9.55 12.34
N ARG A 286 -4.64 10.73 11.75
CA ARG A 286 -5.81 11.27 11.02
C ARG A 286 -5.95 10.75 9.59
N GLY A 287 -5.08 9.82 9.16
CA GLY A 287 -5.08 9.28 7.80
C GLY A 287 -4.44 10.19 6.74
N GLU A 288 -3.86 11.32 7.13
CA GLU A 288 -3.21 12.26 6.21
C GLU A 288 -1.76 11.84 5.92
N ALA A 289 -1.40 11.75 4.64
CA ALA A 289 -0.03 11.41 4.26
C ALA A 289 0.99 12.51 4.62
N ARG A 290 0.59 13.78 4.55
CA ARG A 290 1.49 14.96 4.69
C ARG A 290 2.20 15.10 6.04
N HIS A 291 1.70 14.45 7.09
CA HIS A 291 2.26 14.53 8.44
C HIS A 291 2.95 13.23 8.87
N SER A 292 3.20 12.33 7.92
CA SER A 292 3.87 11.05 8.16
C SER A 292 5.39 11.15 8.08
N LEU A 293 6.08 10.09 8.55
CA LEU A 293 7.53 9.94 8.36
C LEU A 293 7.88 9.96 6.87
N LEU A 294 7.14 9.19 6.05
CA LEU A 294 7.35 9.15 4.60
C LEU A 294 7.36 10.56 4.00
N ALA A 295 6.35 11.38 4.28
CA ALA A 295 6.27 12.75 3.75
C ALA A 295 7.37 13.68 4.26
N ALA A 296 7.96 13.41 5.42
CA ALA A 296 9.08 14.18 5.95
C ALA A 296 10.39 13.88 5.23
N VAL A 297 10.60 12.61 4.82
CA VAL A 297 11.88 12.15 4.27
C VAL A 297 11.88 11.96 2.74
N ASP A 298 10.72 11.90 2.11
CA ASP A 298 10.62 11.69 0.65
C ASP A 298 11.22 12.87 -0.14
N ARG A 299 12.23 12.55 -0.93
CA ARG A 299 12.88 13.44 -1.91
C ARG A 299 12.98 12.74 -3.28
N THR A 300 12.24 11.65 -3.47
CA THR A 300 12.21 10.95 -4.76
C THR A 300 11.64 11.85 -5.87
N VAL A 301 12.02 11.58 -7.10
CA VAL A 301 11.58 12.36 -8.27
C VAL A 301 10.74 11.52 -9.24
N THR A 302 10.55 10.23 -8.93
CA THR A 302 9.72 9.30 -9.71
C THR A 302 8.66 8.64 -8.83
N ALA A 303 7.53 8.26 -9.43
CA ALA A 303 6.49 7.52 -8.74
C ALA A 303 6.96 6.11 -8.31
N ALA A 304 7.80 5.45 -9.12
CA ALA A 304 8.38 4.16 -8.79
C ALA A 304 9.35 4.26 -7.59
N GLY A 305 10.19 5.29 -7.53
CA GLY A 305 11.05 5.57 -6.38
C GLY A 305 10.27 5.87 -5.11
N ALA A 306 9.17 6.62 -5.19
CA ALA A 306 8.30 6.89 -4.04
C ALA A 306 7.67 5.60 -3.49
N ARG A 307 7.21 4.69 -4.35
CA ARG A 307 6.71 3.36 -3.93
C ARG A 307 7.79 2.52 -3.26
N GLU A 308 9.00 2.51 -3.81
CA GLU A 308 10.16 1.79 -3.25
C GLU A 308 10.54 2.35 -1.87
N LEU A 309 10.59 3.67 -1.70
CA LEU A 309 10.86 4.31 -0.41
C LEU A 309 9.78 3.96 0.62
N ALA A 310 8.52 4.03 0.24
CA ALA A 310 7.40 3.65 1.10
C ALA A 310 7.50 2.18 1.55
N ALA A 311 7.85 1.27 0.63
CA ALA A 311 8.05 -0.15 0.93
C ALA A 311 9.22 -0.37 1.91
N ARG A 312 10.35 0.34 1.74
CA ARG A 312 11.51 0.26 2.66
C ARG A 312 11.17 0.74 4.06
N LEU A 313 10.40 1.82 4.19
CA LEU A 313 9.95 2.34 5.49
C LEU A 313 8.89 1.45 6.15
N ALA A 314 8.01 0.83 5.36
CA ALA A 314 7.01 -0.11 5.85
C ALA A 314 7.62 -1.45 6.29
N SER A 315 8.73 -1.85 5.68
CA SER A 315 9.43 -3.13 5.91
C SER A 315 10.94 -2.92 6.04
N PRO A 316 11.42 -2.27 7.13
CA PRO A 316 12.85 -2.10 7.36
C PRO A 316 13.53 -3.46 7.53
N LEU A 317 14.79 -3.54 7.15
CA LEU A 317 15.60 -4.76 7.25
C LEU A 317 16.05 -5.03 8.69
N ALA A 318 16.30 -6.30 9.04
CA ALA A 318 16.84 -6.71 10.33
C ALA A 318 18.18 -7.44 10.19
N GLU A 319 18.84 -7.35 9.03
CA GLU A 319 20.16 -7.91 8.76
C GLU A 319 21.16 -6.83 8.42
N ALA A 320 22.39 -6.93 8.97
CA ALA A 320 23.42 -5.90 8.86
C ALA A 320 23.89 -5.70 7.40
N ALA A 321 24.21 -6.80 6.71
CA ALA A 321 24.83 -6.70 5.39
C ALA A 321 23.99 -5.91 4.35
N PRO A 322 22.69 -6.17 4.14
CA PRO A 322 21.91 -5.39 3.20
C PRO A 322 21.62 -3.95 3.68
N ILE A 323 21.58 -3.70 5.00
CA ILE A 323 21.47 -2.33 5.54
C ILE A 323 22.73 -1.54 5.20
N LEU A 324 23.91 -2.10 5.49
CA LEU A 324 25.19 -1.47 5.21
C LEU A 324 25.38 -1.20 3.72
N ALA A 325 24.98 -2.14 2.84
CA ALA A 325 25.04 -1.94 1.40
C ALA A 325 24.18 -0.75 0.94
N ARG A 326 22.99 -0.56 1.54
CA ARG A 326 22.15 0.64 1.27
C ARG A 326 22.83 1.93 1.77
N HIS A 327 23.43 1.91 2.98
CA HIS A 327 24.16 3.06 3.51
C HIS A 327 25.37 3.41 2.65
N GLU A 328 26.09 2.44 2.10
CA GLU A 328 27.20 2.68 1.18
C GLU A 328 26.75 3.34 -0.12
N ALA A 329 25.63 2.89 -0.70
CA ALA A 329 25.06 3.52 -1.87
C ALA A 329 24.66 4.97 -1.60
N VAL A 330 24.03 5.27 -0.46
CA VAL A 330 23.68 6.64 -0.05
C VAL A 330 24.94 7.49 0.20
N ALA A 331 25.95 6.94 0.87
CA ALA A 331 27.22 7.65 1.12
C ALA A 331 27.95 8.00 -0.19
N TRP A 332 27.96 7.08 -1.15
CA TRP A 332 28.53 7.31 -2.47
C TRP A 332 27.79 8.43 -3.21
N MET A 333 26.46 8.39 -3.23
CA MET A 333 25.62 9.44 -3.82
C MET A 333 25.81 10.80 -3.13
N LEU A 334 26.06 10.81 -1.83
CA LEU A 334 26.32 12.04 -1.06
C LEU A 334 27.68 12.63 -1.43
N GLY A 335 28.71 11.78 -1.57
CA GLY A 335 30.07 12.21 -1.94
C GLY A 335 30.23 12.61 -3.40
N ASN A 336 29.34 12.19 -4.29
CA ASN A 336 29.37 12.48 -5.73
C ASN A 336 28.16 13.36 -6.12
N GLU A 337 28.25 14.65 -5.73
CA GLU A 337 27.11 15.58 -5.87
C GLU A 337 26.74 15.83 -7.35
N ALA A 338 27.72 16.00 -8.22
CA ALA A 338 27.47 16.27 -9.64
C ALA A 338 26.70 15.12 -10.30
N GLU A 339 27.12 13.89 -10.04
CA GLU A 339 26.51 12.66 -10.54
C GLU A 339 25.12 12.47 -9.95
N ARG A 340 24.94 12.74 -8.65
CA ARG A 340 23.63 12.72 -7.99
C ARG A 340 22.65 13.68 -8.67
N GLN A 341 23.05 14.92 -8.95
CA GLN A 341 22.19 15.92 -9.58
C GLN A 341 21.88 15.56 -11.05
N ALA A 342 22.87 15.04 -11.77
CA ALA A 342 22.68 14.56 -13.14
C ALA A 342 21.69 13.37 -13.17
N LEU A 343 21.87 12.39 -12.26
CA LEU A 343 20.97 11.24 -12.09
C LEU A 343 19.54 11.70 -11.76
N ARG A 344 19.35 12.59 -10.80
CA ARG A 344 18.03 13.11 -10.41
C ARG A 344 17.37 13.86 -11.57
N THR A 345 18.14 14.58 -12.36
CA THR A 345 17.66 15.29 -13.56
C THR A 345 17.19 14.29 -14.63
N ALA A 346 17.96 13.22 -14.87
CA ALA A 346 17.60 12.17 -15.81
C ALA A 346 16.36 11.39 -15.36
N LEU A 347 16.22 11.13 -14.07
CA LEU A 347 15.08 10.43 -13.48
C LEU A 347 13.80 11.28 -13.50
N LYS A 348 13.92 12.59 -13.38
CA LYS A 348 12.75 13.49 -13.30
C LYS A 348 11.85 13.37 -14.52
N GLY A 349 10.57 13.04 -14.29
CA GLY A 349 9.59 12.82 -15.34
C GLY A 349 9.80 11.51 -16.12
N SER A 350 10.56 10.54 -15.56
CA SER A 350 10.64 9.18 -16.12
C SER A 350 9.28 8.50 -16.06
N PRO A 351 8.85 7.84 -17.14
CA PRO A 351 7.60 7.11 -17.18
C PRO A 351 7.68 5.83 -16.35
N ASP A 352 6.52 5.35 -15.92
CA ASP A 352 6.39 4.11 -15.14
C ASP A 352 6.36 2.89 -16.07
N MET A 353 7.54 2.36 -16.38
CA MET A 353 7.69 1.20 -17.28
C MET A 353 7.04 -0.07 -16.69
N ALA A 354 7.04 -0.26 -15.38
CA ALA A 354 6.45 -1.44 -14.76
C ALA A 354 4.92 -1.47 -14.97
N ARG A 355 4.25 -0.34 -14.76
CA ARG A 355 2.82 -0.20 -15.01
C ARG A 355 2.47 -0.28 -16.50
N ALA A 356 3.30 0.26 -17.37
CA ALA A 356 3.14 0.12 -18.82
C ALA A 356 3.23 -1.36 -19.24
N LEU A 357 4.22 -2.11 -18.76
CA LEU A 357 4.37 -3.54 -19.03
C LEU A 357 3.15 -4.36 -18.60
N ALA A 358 2.59 -4.08 -17.43
CA ALA A 358 1.40 -4.77 -16.94
C ALA A 358 0.19 -4.56 -17.89
N ARG A 359 -0.01 -3.34 -18.40
CA ARG A 359 -1.08 -3.06 -19.37
C ARG A 359 -0.82 -3.71 -20.74
N LEU A 360 0.44 -3.73 -21.19
CA LEU A 360 0.85 -4.45 -22.41
C LEU A 360 0.53 -5.94 -22.31
N SER A 361 0.83 -6.58 -21.19
CA SER A 361 0.60 -8.02 -20.99
C SER A 361 -0.89 -8.41 -20.97
N LEU A 362 -1.78 -7.47 -20.64
CA LEU A 362 -3.23 -7.65 -20.68
C LEU A 362 -3.87 -7.26 -22.03
N ASP A 363 -3.08 -6.88 -23.05
CA ASP A 363 -3.53 -6.34 -24.36
C ASP A 363 -4.49 -5.13 -24.20
N ARG A 364 -4.29 -4.34 -23.12
CA ARG A 364 -5.10 -3.16 -22.75
C ARG A 364 -4.27 -1.89 -22.72
N PHE A 365 -3.34 -1.78 -23.64
CA PHE A 365 -2.42 -0.66 -23.68
C PHE A 365 -2.93 0.48 -24.58
N ALA A 366 -2.54 1.69 -24.22
CA ALA A 366 -2.69 2.89 -25.01
C ALA A 366 -1.35 3.21 -25.73
N PRO A 367 -1.34 4.07 -26.75
CA PRO A 367 -0.13 4.56 -27.44
C PRO A 367 0.97 5.02 -26.47
N ARG A 368 0.60 5.70 -25.38
CA ARG A 368 1.49 6.17 -24.34
C ARG A 368 2.25 5.06 -23.60
N ASP A 369 1.74 3.82 -23.57
CA ASP A 369 2.39 2.72 -22.85
C ASP A 369 3.61 2.21 -23.62
N LEU A 370 3.53 2.11 -24.95
CA LEU A 370 4.69 1.82 -25.79
C LEU A 370 5.73 2.94 -25.71
N ALA A 371 5.29 4.20 -25.72
CA ALA A 371 6.17 5.34 -25.51
C ALA A 371 6.82 5.35 -24.13
N ALA A 372 6.09 4.94 -23.07
CA ALA A 372 6.64 4.83 -21.73
C ALA A 372 7.81 3.84 -21.66
N ILE A 373 7.71 2.72 -22.37
CA ILE A 373 8.83 1.77 -22.49
C ILE A 373 9.98 2.38 -23.29
N ARG A 374 9.70 2.98 -24.47
CA ARG A 374 10.72 3.65 -25.30
C ARG A 374 11.49 4.71 -24.51
N ASP A 375 10.77 5.65 -23.90
CA ASP A 375 11.34 6.81 -23.22
C ASP A 375 12.02 6.41 -21.91
N GLY A 376 11.44 5.43 -21.21
CA GLY A 376 12.00 4.86 -19.98
C GLY A 376 13.33 4.19 -20.24
N LEU A 377 13.46 3.36 -21.27
CA LEU A 377 14.71 2.71 -21.65
C LEU A 377 15.76 3.70 -22.12
N ALA A 378 15.37 4.74 -22.91
CA ALA A 378 16.29 5.81 -23.30
C ALA A 378 16.84 6.55 -22.07
N ARG A 379 16.02 6.82 -21.06
CA ARG A 379 16.47 7.43 -19.80
C ARG A 379 17.36 6.48 -19.00
N ALA A 380 17.05 5.19 -18.97
CA ALA A 380 17.87 4.19 -18.31
C ALA A 380 19.28 4.13 -18.92
N GLU A 381 19.41 4.20 -20.25
CA GLU A 381 20.70 4.29 -20.96
C GLU A 381 21.47 5.58 -20.61
N ALA A 382 20.78 6.73 -20.56
CA ALA A 382 21.40 8.00 -20.15
C ALA A 382 21.88 7.96 -18.69
N ILE A 383 21.13 7.31 -17.78
CA ILE A 383 21.53 7.12 -16.39
C ILE A 383 22.76 6.21 -16.31
N ALA A 384 22.79 5.09 -17.06
CA ALA A 384 23.94 4.19 -17.10
C ALA A 384 25.21 4.96 -17.56
N SER A 385 25.09 5.76 -18.62
CA SER A 385 26.18 6.60 -19.11
C SER A 385 26.68 7.61 -18.07
N THR A 386 25.76 8.19 -17.28
CA THR A 386 26.11 9.11 -16.18
C THR A 386 26.90 8.38 -15.08
N LEU A 387 26.48 7.16 -14.73
CA LEU A 387 27.16 6.34 -13.73
C LEU A 387 28.54 5.85 -14.23
N ASP A 388 28.67 5.52 -15.53
CA ASP A 388 29.95 5.14 -16.13
C ASP A 388 30.94 6.31 -16.13
N ALA A 389 30.46 7.54 -16.34
CA ALA A 389 31.29 8.75 -16.34
C ALA A 389 31.80 9.13 -14.92
N ALA A 390 31.13 8.69 -13.86
CA ALA A 390 31.53 8.98 -12.48
C ALA A 390 32.92 8.45 -12.11
N GLY A 391 33.38 7.39 -12.76
CA GLY A 391 34.69 6.77 -12.50
C GLY A 391 34.82 6.21 -11.09
N GLY A 392 35.93 5.54 -10.81
CA GLY A 392 36.22 4.97 -9.49
C GLY A 392 35.39 3.71 -9.14
N LEU A 393 35.57 3.24 -7.89
CA LEU A 393 34.85 2.07 -7.39
C LEU A 393 33.45 2.47 -6.95
N GLN A 394 32.45 1.87 -7.55
CA GLN A 394 31.06 2.06 -7.17
C GLN A 394 30.63 1.01 -6.14
N PRO A 395 29.72 1.34 -5.18
CA PRO A 395 29.14 0.35 -4.27
C PRO A 395 28.37 -0.72 -5.03
N ALA A 396 28.36 -1.94 -4.49
CA ALA A 396 27.76 -3.11 -5.14
C ALA A 396 26.30 -2.90 -5.61
N LEU A 397 25.47 -2.18 -4.82
CA LEU A 397 24.11 -1.88 -5.21
C LEU A 397 24.00 -0.89 -6.38
N VAL A 398 24.92 0.07 -6.48
CA VAL A 398 24.96 1.02 -7.58
C VAL A 398 25.45 0.32 -8.85
N GLU A 399 26.48 -0.53 -8.73
CA GLU A 399 27.03 -1.31 -9.85
C GLU A 399 25.99 -2.31 -10.38
N ALA A 400 25.30 -3.04 -9.50
CA ALA A 400 24.24 -3.96 -9.87
C ALA A 400 23.07 -3.22 -10.57
N ALA A 401 22.66 -2.05 -10.06
CA ALA A 401 21.64 -1.23 -10.70
C ALA A 401 22.10 -0.76 -12.09
N ARG A 402 23.34 -0.27 -12.23
CA ARG A 402 23.93 0.13 -13.51
C ARG A 402 23.90 -1.00 -14.53
N GLY A 403 24.27 -2.21 -14.13
CA GLY A 403 24.24 -3.39 -15.01
C GLY A 403 22.84 -3.77 -15.49
N ALA A 404 21.79 -3.45 -14.70
CA ALA A 404 20.41 -3.74 -15.07
C ALA A 404 19.75 -2.65 -15.96
N LEU A 405 20.33 -1.44 -16.07
CA LEU A 405 19.75 -0.33 -16.81
C LEU A 405 19.73 -0.52 -18.32
N VAL A 406 20.71 -1.23 -18.89
CA VAL A 406 20.87 -1.40 -20.35
C VAL A 406 20.70 -2.89 -20.69
N PRO A 407 19.48 -3.34 -21.02
CA PRO A 407 19.24 -4.70 -21.45
C PRO A 407 19.97 -5.05 -22.75
N GLU A 408 20.58 -6.24 -22.86
CA GLU A 408 21.22 -6.70 -24.11
C GLU A 408 20.25 -6.75 -25.29
N ALA A 409 19.01 -7.21 -25.07
CA ALA A 409 17.94 -7.27 -26.07
C ALA A 409 16.90 -6.16 -25.83
N SER A 410 17.33 -4.89 -25.95
CA SER A 410 16.46 -3.75 -25.73
C SER A 410 15.56 -3.47 -26.92
N PRO A 411 14.22 -3.33 -26.74
CA PRO A 411 13.31 -2.91 -27.81
C PRO A 411 13.36 -1.41 -28.09
N GLN A 412 14.16 -0.64 -27.37
CA GLN A 412 14.19 0.84 -27.41
C GLN A 412 14.41 1.39 -28.82
N ALA A 413 15.43 0.90 -29.53
CA ALA A 413 15.75 1.38 -30.89
C ALA A 413 14.62 1.09 -31.88
N GLU A 414 13.97 -0.07 -31.75
CA GLU A 414 12.84 -0.44 -32.61
C GLU A 414 11.62 0.45 -32.31
N LEU A 415 11.30 0.67 -31.05
CA LEU A 415 10.22 1.58 -30.64
C LEU A 415 10.50 3.03 -31.09
N GLN A 416 11.75 3.47 -31.06
CA GLN A 416 12.14 4.82 -31.52
C GLN A 416 11.91 5.01 -33.02
N ARG A 417 12.16 3.97 -33.84
CA ARG A 417 11.89 4.01 -35.29
C ARG A 417 10.41 3.88 -35.59
N ALA A 418 9.68 3.07 -34.81
CA ALA A 418 8.31 2.69 -35.12
C ALA A 418 7.27 3.72 -34.67
N LEU A 419 7.49 4.40 -33.55
CA LEU A 419 6.50 5.31 -32.96
C LEU A 419 6.61 6.71 -33.55
N ALA A 420 5.48 7.32 -33.83
CA ALA A 420 5.40 8.71 -34.28
C ALA A 420 5.87 9.68 -33.18
N GLU A 421 6.35 10.84 -33.54
CA GLU A 421 6.78 11.88 -32.58
C GLU A 421 5.61 12.38 -31.75
N THR A 422 4.47 12.64 -32.38
CA THR A 422 3.22 13.00 -31.69
C THR A 422 2.31 11.80 -31.68
N LEU A 423 1.97 11.31 -30.48
CA LEU A 423 1.17 10.11 -30.30
C LEU A 423 -0.32 10.44 -30.21
N PRO A 424 -1.20 9.62 -30.81
CA PRO A 424 -2.63 9.75 -30.59
C PRO A 424 -3.01 9.35 -29.16
N ALA A 425 -4.17 9.83 -28.68
CA ALA A 425 -4.67 9.47 -27.35
C ALA A 425 -5.10 8.00 -27.27
N ARG A 426 -5.65 7.46 -28.37
CA ARG A 426 -6.14 6.09 -28.48
C ARG A 426 -5.62 5.42 -29.75
N LEU A 427 -5.55 4.08 -29.75
CA LEU A 427 -5.16 3.31 -30.93
C LEU A 427 -6.12 3.52 -32.10
N GLU A 428 -7.42 3.70 -31.79
CA GLU A 428 -8.48 3.90 -32.79
C GLU A 428 -8.35 5.24 -33.55
N ASP A 429 -7.70 6.24 -32.95
CA ASP A 429 -7.50 7.55 -33.55
C ASP A 429 -6.53 7.49 -34.75
N GLY A 430 -5.70 6.42 -34.81
CA GLY A 430 -4.65 6.24 -35.81
C GLY A 430 -3.49 7.24 -35.66
N GLY A 431 -2.38 6.99 -36.35
CA GLY A 431 -1.21 7.86 -36.30
C GLY A 431 -0.17 7.50 -35.23
N LEU A 432 -0.29 6.31 -34.63
CA LEU A 432 0.71 5.78 -33.69
C LEU A 432 2.05 5.49 -34.39
N ILE A 433 1.98 4.87 -35.58
CA ILE A 433 3.18 4.41 -36.29
C ILE A 433 3.74 5.52 -37.17
N ALA A 434 5.07 5.74 -37.10
CA ALA A 434 5.78 6.71 -37.89
C ALA A 434 5.70 6.43 -39.39
N ALA A 435 5.67 7.48 -40.22
CA ALA A 435 5.78 7.34 -41.66
C ALA A 435 7.14 6.74 -42.04
N GLY A 436 7.13 5.80 -42.98
CA GLY A 436 8.35 5.10 -43.42
C GLY A 436 8.69 3.83 -42.66
N TYR A 437 7.97 3.52 -41.56
CA TYR A 437 8.20 2.30 -40.77
C TYR A 437 7.54 1.05 -41.38
N ASP A 438 6.28 1.15 -41.82
CA ASP A 438 5.53 0.05 -42.45
C ASP A 438 5.03 0.51 -43.81
N GLY A 439 5.63 -0.03 -44.88
CA GLY A 439 5.32 0.39 -46.26
C GLY A 439 3.89 0.10 -46.69
N GLU A 440 3.25 -0.97 -46.17
CA GLU A 440 1.86 -1.31 -46.45
C GLU A 440 0.91 -0.32 -45.76
N LEU A 441 1.16 0.02 -44.52
CA LEU A 441 0.41 1.06 -43.81
C LEU A 441 0.51 2.42 -44.52
N ASP A 442 1.70 2.79 -44.97
CA ASP A 442 1.91 4.04 -45.68
C ASP A 442 1.19 4.08 -47.04
N ALA A 443 1.12 2.95 -47.73
CA ALA A 443 0.33 2.82 -48.96
C ALA A 443 -1.17 3.00 -48.67
N LEU A 444 -1.69 2.40 -47.62
CA LEU A 444 -3.10 2.54 -47.22
C LEU A 444 -3.43 3.96 -46.76
N ARG A 445 -2.53 4.62 -46.03
CA ARG A 445 -2.68 6.02 -45.63
C ARG A 445 -2.70 6.95 -46.85
N ARG A 446 -1.78 6.74 -47.80
CA ARG A 446 -1.79 7.51 -49.07
C ARG A 446 -3.10 7.34 -49.83
N LEU A 447 -3.65 6.12 -49.87
CA LEU A 447 -4.95 5.87 -50.54
C LEU A 447 -6.10 6.56 -49.82
N ARG A 448 -6.11 6.58 -48.48
CA ARG A 448 -7.11 7.26 -47.66
C ARG A 448 -7.02 8.79 -47.82
N ASP A 449 -5.83 9.34 -47.72
CA ASP A 449 -5.58 10.80 -47.76
C ASP A 449 -5.66 11.35 -49.19
N GLY A 450 -5.13 10.63 -50.17
CA GLY A 450 -5.32 10.94 -51.59
C GLY A 450 -6.75 10.84 -52.05
N GLY A 451 -7.58 9.98 -51.37
CA GLY A 451 -9.02 9.96 -51.57
C GLY A 451 -9.73 11.27 -51.20
N ARG A 452 -9.22 12.03 -50.24
CA ARG A 452 -9.73 13.39 -49.92
C ARG A 452 -9.50 14.37 -51.02
N ASP A 453 -8.32 14.35 -51.65
CA ASP A 453 -8.00 15.18 -52.82
C ASP A 453 -8.85 14.79 -54.02
N ALA A 454 -9.07 13.47 -54.20
CA ALA A 454 -9.97 12.97 -55.26
C ALA A 454 -11.43 13.40 -55.02
N ILE A 455 -11.91 13.41 -53.75
CA ILE A 455 -13.22 13.96 -53.38
C ILE A 455 -13.30 15.47 -53.69
N ALA A 456 -12.24 16.24 -53.42
CA ALA A 456 -12.21 17.66 -53.73
C ALA A 456 -12.23 17.91 -55.26
N ALA A 457 -11.50 17.10 -56.04
CA ALA A 457 -11.56 17.13 -57.49
C ALA A 457 -12.95 16.76 -58.00
N LEU A 458 -13.52 15.67 -57.50
CA LEU A 458 -14.90 15.23 -57.84
C LEU A 458 -15.96 16.29 -57.47
N GLN A 459 -15.77 17.06 -56.42
CA GLN A 459 -16.66 18.18 -56.08
C GLN A 459 -16.67 19.25 -57.19
N LEU A 460 -15.52 19.56 -57.79
CA LEU A 460 -15.43 20.51 -58.87
C LEU A 460 -16.12 19.96 -60.14
N ASP A 461 -15.87 18.70 -60.44
CA ASP A 461 -16.48 18.02 -61.58
C ASP A 461 -17.99 17.94 -61.45
N LEU A 462 -18.50 17.56 -60.27
CA LEU A 462 -19.93 17.53 -60.01
C LEU A 462 -20.55 18.92 -59.99
N ALA A 463 -19.88 19.92 -59.48
CA ALA A 463 -20.35 21.32 -59.50
C ALA A 463 -20.53 21.82 -60.94
N GLN A 464 -19.62 21.44 -61.84
CA GLN A 464 -19.70 21.74 -63.25
C GLN A 464 -20.80 20.89 -63.98
N ALA A 465 -20.76 19.58 -63.76
CA ALA A 465 -21.72 18.65 -64.39
C ALA A 465 -23.18 18.92 -64.02
N TRP A 466 -23.43 19.28 -62.75
CA TRP A 466 -24.77 19.60 -62.22
C TRP A 466 -25.15 21.09 -62.38
N GLY A 467 -24.21 21.94 -62.79
CA GLY A 467 -24.44 23.37 -62.90
C GLY A 467 -24.73 24.07 -61.58
N VAL A 468 -24.13 23.58 -60.49
CA VAL A 468 -24.35 24.08 -59.11
C VAL A 468 -23.05 24.51 -58.47
N ALA A 469 -22.66 25.77 -58.61
CA ALA A 469 -21.41 26.32 -58.08
C ALA A 469 -21.34 26.25 -56.52
N ALA A 470 -22.48 26.25 -55.85
CA ALA A 470 -22.57 26.17 -54.39
C ALA A 470 -22.56 24.71 -53.84
N LEU A 471 -22.30 23.71 -54.71
CA LEU A 471 -22.20 22.31 -54.25
C LEU A 471 -21.00 22.11 -53.32
N ARG A 472 -21.21 21.39 -52.23
CA ARG A 472 -20.15 20.96 -51.29
C ARG A 472 -20.30 19.46 -51.02
N ILE A 473 -19.25 18.71 -51.08
CA ILE A 473 -19.21 17.34 -50.61
C ILE A 473 -18.87 17.34 -49.13
N ARG A 474 -19.73 16.73 -48.33
CA ARG A 474 -19.54 16.62 -46.85
C ARG A 474 -19.71 15.17 -46.42
N HIS A 475 -18.90 14.77 -45.41
CA HIS A 475 -19.05 13.46 -44.78
C HIS A 475 -20.14 13.49 -43.72
N HIS A 476 -21.00 12.53 -43.69
CA HIS A 476 -22.07 12.30 -42.71
C HIS A 476 -21.94 10.92 -42.11
N GLN A 477 -21.99 10.82 -40.78
CA GLN A 477 -21.76 9.59 -40.03
C GLN A 477 -22.64 8.41 -40.48
N GLN A 478 -23.88 8.66 -40.90
CA GLN A 478 -24.81 7.61 -41.31
C GLN A 478 -24.81 7.29 -42.81
N PHE A 479 -24.36 8.21 -43.64
CA PHE A 479 -24.58 8.14 -45.09
C PHE A 479 -23.29 8.27 -45.92
N GLY A 480 -22.12 8.42 -45.25
CA GLY A 480 -20.84 8.67 -45.93
C GLY A 480 -20.78 10.06 -46.57
N PHE A 481 -20.01 10.20 -47.66
CA PHE A 481 -19.90 11.44 -48.40
C PHE A 481 -21.16 11.72 -49.26
N LEU A 482 -21.73 12.90 -49.07
CA LEU A 482 -22.89 13.40 -49.80
C LEU A 482 -22.60 14.78 -50.37
N ALA A 483 -23.09 15.02 -51.58
CA ALA A 483 -23.11 16.33 -52.22
C ALA A 483 -24.29 17.15 -51.67
N GLU A 484 -24.00 18.20 -50.91
CA GLU A 484 -24.96 19.10 -50.30
C GLU A 484 -25.04 20.41 -51.05
N MET A 485 -26.24 20.88 -51.31
CA MET A 485 -26.52 22.11 -52.03
C MET A 485 -27.78 22.83 -51.51
N PRO A 486 -27.95 24.12 -51.77
CA PRO A 486 -29.14 24.87 -51.36
C PRO A 486 -30.44 24.23 -51.93
N LEU A 487 -31.54 24.29 -51.16
CA LEU A 487 -32.82 23.65 -51.50
C LEU A 487 -33.29 23.98 -52.93
N ALA A 488 -33.24 25.30 -53.31
CA ALA A 488 -33.63 25.74 -54.67
C ALA A 488 -32.78 25.18 -55.77
N ALA A 489 -31.46 24.98 -55.58
CA ALA A 489 -30.56 24.35 -56.54
C ALA A 489 -30.85 22.84 -56.67
N GLY A 490 -31.11 22.17 -55.52
CA GLY A 490 -31.47 20.75 -55.51
C GLY A 490 -32.78 20.45 -56.19
N GLU A 491 -33.81 21.30 -56.00
CA GLU A 491 -35.09 21.16 -56.70
C GLU A 491 -34.94 21.38 -58.21
N LYS A 492 -34.08 22.30 -58.61
CA LYS A 492 -33.79 22.50 -60.05
C LYS A 492 -33.08 21.30 -60.65
N LEU A 493 -32.15 20.70 -59.91
CA LEU A 493 -31.42 19.52 -60.31
C LEU A 493 -32.38 18.29 -60.47
N LEU A 494 -33.35 18.10 -59.59
CA LEU A 494 -34.33 17.05 -59.73
C LEU A 494 -35.22 17.14 -60.94
N ARG A 495 -35.46 18.38 -61.45
CA ARG A 495 -36.26 18.64 -62.65
C ARG A 495 -35.40 18.57 -63.92
N ALA A 496 -34.10 18.63 -63.82
CA ALA A 496 -33.19 18.56 -64.91
C ALA A 496 -32.99 17.11 -65.35
N ALA A 497 -33.24 16.81 -66.63
CA ALA A 497 -32.96 15.50 -67.22
C ALA A 497 -31.44 15.31 -67.43
N ILE A 498 -30.72 15.00 -66.34
CA ILE A 498 -29.31 14.66 -66.38
C ILE A 498 -29.19 13.18 -66.74
N ALA A 499 -28.36 12.84 -67.69
CA ALA A 499 -28.12 11.50 -68.14
C ALA A 499 -27.67 10.56 -66.99
N GLU A 500 -28.21 9.33 -67.01
CA GLU A 500 -27.70 8.26 -66.18
C GLU A 500 -26.24 7.97 -66.53
N GLY A 501 -25.38 7.95 -65.49
CA GLY A 501 -23.92 7.73 -65.67
C GLY A 501 -23.18 7.91 -64.35
N PRO A 502 -21.85 7.87 -64.38
CA PRO A 502 -21.01 7.97 -63.14
C PRO A 502 -21.32 9.22 -62.28
N HIS A 503 -21.77 10.28 -62.92
CA HIS A 503 -22.14 11.57 -62.28
C HIS A 503 -23.64 11.79 -62.18
N GLY A 504 -24.47 10.78 -62.45
CA GLY A 504 -25.94 10.87 -62.37
C GLY A 504 -26.41 11.16 -60.94
N PRO A 505 -27.18 12.27 -60.70
CA PRO A 505 -27.56 12.62 -59.35
C PRO A 505 -28.61 11.69 -58.75
N ILE A 506 -28.37 11.13 -57.57
CA ILE A 506 -29.27 10.27 -56.83
C ILE A 506 -29.67 11.02 -55.54
N HIS A 507 -30.91 11.42 -55.41
CA HIS A 507 -31.41 12.10 -54.23
C HIS A 507 -31.37 11.18 -52.99
N ARG A 508 -30.91 11.68 -51.86
CA ARG A 508 -30.80 10.96 -50.59
C ARG A 508 -31.65 11.57 -49.49
N GLN A 509 -31.59 12.91 -49.34
CA GLN A 509 -32.31 13.60 -48.24
C GLN A 509 -32.65 15.03 -48.61
N THR A 510 -33.85 15.49 -48.21
CA THR A 510 -34.25 16.88 -48.23
C THR A 510 -34.30 17.41 -46.81
N MET A 511 -33.68 18.58 -46.58
CA MET A 511 -33.67 19.31 -45.33
C MET A 511 -34.40 20.68 -45.54
N SER A 512 -34.62 21.41 -44.43
CA SER A 512 -35.31 22.70 -44.52
C SER A 512 -34.60 23.77 -45.32
N SER A 513 -33.25 23.70 -45.45
CA SER A 513 -32.43 24.69 -46.19
C SER A 513 -31.54 24.08 -47.26
N ALA A 514 -31.42 22.74 -47.35
CA ALA A 514 -30.49 22.06 -48.25
C ALA A 514 -31.05 20.74 -48.77
N MET A 515 -30.49 20.26 -49.86
CA MET A 515 -30.72 18.89 -50.38
C MET A 515 -29.40 18.16 -50.50
N ARG A 516 -29.46 16.85 -50.30
CA ARG A 516 -28.31 15.97 -50.32
C ARG A 516 -28.48 14.92 -51.39
N PHE A 517 -27.44 14.76 -52.19
CA PHE A 517 -27.35 13.84 -53.32
C PHE A 517 -26.11 12.97 -53.20
N THR A 518 -26.16 11.83 -53.87
CA THR A 518 -24.98 11.03 -54.21
C THR A 518 -24.94 10.76 -55.70
N CYS A 519 -23.85 10.18 -56.18
CA CYS A 519 -23.78 9.63 -57.55
C CYS A 519 -22.87 8.38 -57.52
N PRO A 520 -22.90 7.51 -58.55
CA PRO A 520 -22.09 6.31 -58.58
C PRO A 520 -20.60 6.54 -58.36
N ALA A 521 -20.03 7.60 -58.97
CA ALA A 521 -18.62 7.97 -58.79
C ALA A 521 -18.29 8.37 -57.33
N LEU A 522 -19.17 9.15 -56.68
CA LEU A 522 -18.99 9.56 -55.30
C LEU A 522 -19.14 8.36 -54.33
N ALA A 523 -20.12 7.46 -54.56
CA ALA A 523 -20.33 6.26 -53.78
C ALA A 523 -19.15 5.28 -53.89
N GLU A 524 -18.58 5.11 -55.09
CA GLU A 524 -17.40 4.26 -55.29
C GLU A 524 -16.14 4.86 -54.65
N LEU A 525 -15.95 6.18 -54.72
CA LEU A 525 -14.82 6.85 -54.05
C LEU A 525 -14.96 6.79 -52.51
N ASP A 526 -16.18 6.99 -52.00
CA ASP A 526 -16.49 6.87 -50.57
C ASP A 526 -16.17 5.44 -50.05
N ARG A 527 -16.59 4.43 -50.78
CA ARG A 527 -16.28 3.03 -50.47
C ARG A 527 -14.79 2.74 -50.42
N LYS A 528 -14.02 3.22 -51.42
CA LYS A 528 -12.56 3.02 -51.48
C LYS A 528 -11.83 3.72 -50.36
N VAL A 529 -12.24 4.94 -50.00
CA VAL A 529 -11.64 5.74 -48.91
C VAL A 529 -11.96 5.06 -47.54
N ALA A 530 -13.22 4.63 -47.33
CA ALA A 530 -13.64 3.93 -46.14
C ALA A 530 -12.90 2.60 -45.97
N GLU A 531 -12.84 1.77 -47.01
CA GLU A 531 -12.10 0.49 -46.97
C GLU A 531 -10.61 0.68 -46.71
N ALA A 532 -9.98 1.69 -47.32
CA ALA A 532 -8.58 2.01 -47.05
C ALA A 532 -8.36 2.50 -45.63
N GLY A 533 -9.28 3.29 -45.05
CA GLY A 533 -9.25 3.73 -43.65
C GLY A 533 -9.32 2.57 -42.68
N ASP A 534 -10.27 1.65 -42.89
CA ASP A 534 -10.45 0.43 -42.07
C ASP A 534 -9.23 -0.50 -42.15
N GLN A 535 -8.68 -0.69 -43.38
CA GLN A 535 -7.49 -1.50 -43.59
C GLN A 535 -6.25 -0.85 -42.89
N ALA A 536 -6.10 0.46 -43.00
CA ALA A 536 -5.03 1.18 -42.32
C ALA A 536 -5.13 1.03 -40.82
N ALA A 537 -6.32 1.19 -40.21
CA ALA A 537 -6.52 1.03 -38.76
C ALA A 537 -6.21 -0.41 -38.31
N ARG A 538 -6.63 -1.43 -39.08
CA ARG A 538 -6.29 -2.84 -38.80
C ARG A 538 -4.79 -3.09 -38.89
N ARG A 539 -4.12 -2.59 -39.92
CA ARG A 539 -2.67 -2.74 -40.10
C ARG A 539 -1.92 -2.07 -38.96
N GLU A 540 -2.30 -0.86 -38.61
CA GLU A 540 -1.68 -0.12 -37.52
C GLU A 540 -1.82 -0.84 -36.16
N ARG A 541 -2.99 -1.43 -35.90
CA ARG A 541 -3.20 -2.26 -34.71
C ARG A 541 -2.33 -3.53 -34.72
N MET A 542 -2.17 -4.20 -35.88
CA MET A 542 -1.27 -5.35 -36.00
C MET A 542 0.20 -4.98 -35.74
N VAL A 543 0.65 -3.83 -36.22
CA VAL A 543 2.00 -3.32 -35.94
C VAL A 543 2.14 -2.99 -34.46
N ALA A 544 1.17 -2.32 -33.85
CA ALA A 544 1.17 -2.00 -32.43
C ALA A 544 1.24 -3.28 -31.56
N GLN A 545 0.49 -4.31 -31.91
CA GLN A 545 0.54 -5.61 -31.22
C GLN A 545 1.87 -6.33 -31.43
N HIS A 546 2.51 -6.16 -32.61
CA HIS A 546 3.88 -6.67 -32.83
C HIS A 546 4.89 -5.98 -31.90
N LEU A 547 4.82 -4.66 -31.78
CA LEU A 547 5.68 -3.89 -30.88
C LEU A 547 5.41 -4.23 -29.40
N SER A 548 4.16 -4.44 -29.01
CA SER A 548 3.78 -4.93 -27.68
C SER A 548 4.44 -6.28 -27.39
N ARG A 549 4.34 -7.26 -28.31
CA ARG A 549 5.02 -8.57 -28.16
C ARG A 549 6.53 -8.44 -28.03
N LEU A 550 7.15 -7.54 -28.79
CA LEU A 550 8.59 -7.27 -28.68
C LEU A 550 8.94 -6.80 -27.26
N CYS A 551 8.16 -5.88 -26.69
CA CYS A 551 8.34 -5.45 -25.29
C CYS A 551 8.13 -6.59 -24.30
N LEU A 552 7.11 -7.43 -24.52
CA LEU A 552 6.82 -8.55 -23.62
C LEU A 552 7.89 -9.65 -23.66
N ASN A 553 8.53 -9.88 -24.81
CA ASN A 553 9.68 -10.78 -24.89
C ASN A 553 10.89 -10.29 -24.09
N ALA A 554 11.06 -8.96 -23.98
CA ALA A 554 12.10 -8.33 -23.18
C ALA A 554 11.63 -7.96 -21.75
N ALA A 555 10.42 -8.37 -21.35
CA ALA A 555 9.79 -7.90 -20.12
C ALA A 555 10.60 -8.12 -18.83
N PRO A 556 11.30 -9.26 -18.62
CA PRO A 556 12.14 -9.40 -17.43
C PRO A 556 13.23 -8.33 -17.33
N ALA A 557 13.89 -8.04 -18.44
CA ALA A 557 14.97 -7.06 -18.50
C ALA A 557 14.44 -5.60 -18.35
N ILE A 558 13.30 -5.28 -18.96
CA ILE A 558 12.63 -3.97 -18.77
C ILE A 558 12.21 -3.78 -17.32
N ALA A 559 11.69 -4.82 -16.67
CA ALA A 559 11.32 -4.75 -15.25
C ALA A 559 12.54 -4.57 -14.34
N ALA A 560 13.66 -5.23 -14.65
CA ALA A 560 14.93 -5.06 -13.93
C ALA A 560 15.44 -3.61 -14.06
N ALA A 561 15.40 -3.03 -15.26
CA ALA A 561 15.74 -1.63 -15.49
C ALA A 561 14.83 -0.67 -14.72
N ALA A 562 13.51 -0.91 -14.72
CA ALA A 562 12.55 -0.11 -13.95
C ALA A 562 12.83 -0.18 -12.44
N SER A 563 13.13 -1.37 -11.90
CA SER A 563 13.48 -1.57 -10.50
C SER A 563 14.81 -0.89 -10.14
N ALA A 564 15.81 -0.98 -11.02
CA ALA A 564 17.11 -0.31 -10.85
C ALA A 564 16.94 1.22 -10.79
N MET A 565 16.14 1.80 -11.69
CA MET A 565 15.82 3.23 -11.68
C MET A 565 15.15 3.66 -10.38
N ALA A 566 14.18 2.87 -9.87
CA ALA A 566 13.49 3.15 -8.61
C ALA A 566 14.46 3.09 -7.40
N ALA A 567 15.33 2.07 -7.35
CA ALA A 567 16.33 1.94 -6.30
C ALA A 567 17.35 3.10 -6.31
N LEU A 568 17.83 3.50 -7.50
CA LEU A 568 18.74 4.64 -7.66
C LEU A 568 18.07 5.95 -7.24
N ASP A 569 16.79 6.15 -7.56
CA ASP A 569 16.02 7.32 -7.11
C ASP A 569 15.96 7.40 -5.58
N VAL A 570 15.72 6.27 -4.89
CA VAL A 570 15.72 6.24 -3.42
C VAL A 570 17.08 6.56 -2.84
N HIS A 571 18.18 6.01 -3.39
CA HIS A 571 19.53 6.30 -2.90
C HIS A 571 19.90 7.77 -3.13
N ALA A 572 19.58 8.34 -4.30
CA ALA A 572 19.80 9.74 -4.61
C ALA A 572 18.94 10.67 -3.75
N ALA A 573 17.68 10.29 -3.48
CA ALA A 573 16.75 11.02 -2.62
C ALA A 573 17.22 11.04 -1.16
N ALA A 574 17.70 9.91 -0.64
CA ALA A 574 18.27 9.82 0.70
C ALA A 574 19.55 10.67 0.85
N ALA A 575 20.41 10.68 -0.17
CA ALA A 575 21.60 11.52 -0.20
C ALA A 575 21.24 13.03 -0.28
N GLU A 576 20.23 13.38 -1.07
CA GLU A 576 19.72 14.76 -1.16
C GLU A 576 19.14 15.25 0.17
N LEU A 577 18.40 14.38 0.88
CA LEU A 577 17.92 14.66 2.22
C LEU A 577 19.07 14.89 3.19
N ALA A 578 20.10 14.05 3.15
CA ALA A 578 21.29 14.14 4.02
C ALA A 578 22.09 15.41 3.75
N ALA A 579 22.29 15.79 2.50
CA ALA A 579 23.00 17.00 2.10
C ALA A 579 22.30 18.28 2.60
N GLY A 580 20.96 18.28 2.61
CA GLY A 580 20.17 19.47 2.98
C GLY A 580 20.01 19.72 4.47
N GLY A 581 20.30 18.74 5.35
CA GLY A 581 19.83 18.80 6.73
C GLY A 581 20.79 18.36 7.84
N GLY A 582 22.08 18.14 7.58
CA GLY A 582 23.03 17.67 8.60
C GLY A 582 22.63 16.31 9.15
N TRP A 583 22.40 15.36 8.27
CA TRP A 583 22.11 13.96 8.59
C TRP A 583 23.40 13.15 8.61
N CYS A 584 23.59 12.28 9.58
CA CYS A 584 24.76 11.43 9.69
C CYS A 584 24.50 10.01 9.22
N ARG A 585 25.54 9.36 8.67
CA ARG A 585 25.56 7.92 8.44
C ARG A 585 25.58 7.19 9.78
N PRO A 586 24.59 6.34 10.13
CA PRO A 586 24.65 5.59 11.37
C PRO A 586 25.69 4.46 11.29
N GLU A 587 26.39 4.21 12.40
CA GLU A 587 27.21 3.02 12.60
C GLU A 587 26.29 1.86 13.03
N ILE A 588 26.22 0.81 12.24
CA ILE A 588 25.44 -0.39 12.58
C ILE A 588 26.37 -1.42 13.25
N THR A 589 25.97 -1.91 14.42
CA THR A 589 26.75 -2.85 15.23
C THR A 589 25.97 -4.14 15.51
N GLU A 590 26.69 -5.21 15.82
CA GLU A 590 26.10 -6.47 16.27
C GLU A 590 25.71 -6.47 17.76
N LYS A 591 26.29 -5.54 18.52
CA LYS A 591 25.99 -5.35 19.94
C LYS A 591 24.69 -4.56 20.08
N PRO A 592 23.97 -4.68 21.20
CA PRO A 592 22.76 -3.92 21.47
C PRO A 592 23.03 -2.44 21.82
N ASP A 593 23.89 -1.78 21.03
CA ASP A 593 24.21 -0.37 21.19
C ASP A 593 23.00 0.50 20.77
N PHE A 594 22.84 1.63 21.42
CA PHE A 594 21.93 2.69 21.01
C PHE A 594 22.42 4.03 21.56
N ALA A 595 23.27 4.70 20.80
CA ALA A 595 23.86 5.97 21.19
C ALA A 595 23.63 6.99 20.07
N ILE A 596 22.86 8.04 20.37
CA ILE A 596 22.50 9.12 19.47
C ILE A 596 22.98 10.43 20.08
N LYS A 597 23.67 11.26 19.31
CA LYS A 597 24.02 12.63 19.67
C LYS A 597 23.28 13.64 18.84
N ALA A 598 22.74 14.65 19.50
CA ALA A 598 22.03 15.78 18.91
C ALA A 598 20.94 15.32 17.91
N GLY A 599 20.17 14.29 18.28
CA GLY A 599 19.09 13.74 17.46
C GLY A 599 17.92 14.71 17.30
N ARG A 600 17.33 14.79 16.11
CA ARG A 600 16.18 15.64 15.78
C ARG A 600 15.04 14.81 15.23
N HIS A 601 13.80 15.15 15.61
CA HIS A 601 12.61 14.42 15.14
C HIS A 601 12.29 14.79 13.68
N PRO A 602 12.41 13.88 12.72
CA PRO A 602 12.34 14.21 11.29
C PRO A 602 11.01 14.85 10.88
N VAL A 603 9.88 14.38 11.43
CA VAL A 603 8.55 14.91 11.07
C VAL A 603 8.32 16.28 11.68
N VAL A 604 8.67 16.46 12.97
CA VAL A 604 8.49 17.74 13.67
C VAL A 604 9.43 18.80 13.08
N GLU A 605 10.70 18.48 12.84
CA GLU A 605 11.67 19.39 12.21
C GLU A 605 11.16 19.84 10.82
N ALA A 606 10.69 18.91 10.00
CA ALA A 606 10.11 19.25 8.69
C ALA A 606 8.84 20.12 8.80
N ALA A 607 8.00 19.90 9.80
CA ALA A 607 6.82 20.72 10.06
C ALA A 607 7.19 22.13 10.49
N LEU A 608 8.14 22.28 11.42
CA LEU A 608 8.66 23.58 11.88
C LEU A 608 9.29 24.37 10.72
N ALA A 609 10.11 23.71 9.90
CA ALA A 609 10.71 24.33 8.70
C ALA A 609 9.65 24.86 7.72
N ARG A 610 8.60 24.08 7.43
CA ARG A 610 7.47 24.50 6.57
C ARG A 610 6.72 25.70 7.16
N ALA A 611 6.52 25.69 8.50
CA ALA A 611 5.84 26.77 9.22
C ALA A 611 6.74 28.01 9.46
N ARG A 612 8.00 27.97 9.05
CA ARG A 612 9.03 29.00 9.40
C ARG A 612 9.09 29.27 10.90
N GLY A 613 8.89 28.20 11.68
CA GLY A 613 8.96 28.23 13.13
C GLY A 613 10.40 28.21 13.66
N PRO A 614 10.59 28.14 15.01
CA PRO A 614 11.90 28.00 15.62
C PRO A 614 12.57 26.70 15.22
N ALA A 615 13.90 26.67 15.27
CA ALA A 615 14.67 25.46 15.03
C ALA A 615 14.31 24.37 16.06
N PHE A 616 14.31 23.11 15.65
CA PHE A 616 14.10 21.97 16.53
C PHE A 616 15.25 21.88 17.55
N VAL A 617 14.93 21.60 18.82
CA VAL A 617 15.93 21.42 19.88
C VAL A 617 16.44 19.99 19.84
N PRO A 618 17.71 19.75 19.49
CA PRO A 618 18.26 18.40 19.40
C PRO A 618 18.43 17.77 20.80
N ASN A 619 18.34 16.42 20.86
CA ASN A 619 18.47 15.67 22.10
C ASN A 619 19.37 14.44 21.93
N ASP A 620 20.14 14.12 22.96
CA ASP A 620 20.93 12.91 23.05
C ASP A 620 20.08 11.75 23.57
N CYS A 621 20.43 10.52 23.18
CA CYS A 621 19.89 9.29 23.76
C CYS A 621 20.99 8.24 23.82
N ASP A 622 21.19 7.63 24.98
CA ASP A 622 22.15 6.54 25.18
C ASP A 622 21.47 5.39 25.94
N LEU A 623 21.31 4.25 25.28
CA LEU A 623 20.80 2.99 25.84
C LEU A 623 21.83 1.88 25.61
N SER A 624 23.10 2.21 25.60
CA SER A 624 24.18 1.26 25.41
C SER A 624 24.41 0.39 26.66
N ALA A 625 25.38 -0.52 26.59
CA ALA A 625 25.70 -1.39 27.72
C ALA A 625 25.94 -0.64 29.02
N GLY A 626 25.24 -1.06 30.10
CA GLY A 626 25.28 -0.43 31.42
C GLY A 626 24.15 0.59 31.69
N GLN A 627 23.40 1.00 30.67
CA GLN A 627 22.23 1.89 30.85
C GLN A 627 21.15 1.68 29.79
N ARG A 628 20.84 0.41 29.51
CA ARG A 628 19.89 0.06 28.44
C ARG A 628 18.43 0.44 28.72
N LEU A 629 18.08 0.89 29.92
CA LEU A 629 16.79 1.45 30.28
C LEU A 629 16.91 2.91 30.65
N CYS A 630 16.04 3.73 30.10
CA CYS A 630 15.90 5.15 30.40
C CYS A 630 14.49 5.40 30.94
N LEU A 631 14.40 5.84 32.24
CA LEU A 631 13.16 6.31 32.83
C LEU A 631 13.06 7.82 32.63
N LEU A 632 12.15 8.27 31.76
CA LEU A 632 11.97 9.66 31.41
C LEU A 632 10.82 10.29 32.22
N THR A 633 11.14 11.32 33.02
CA THR A 633 10.18 12.08 33.82
C THR A 633 9.93 13.48 33.23
N GLY A 634 8.96 14.20 33.76
CA GLY A 634 8.66 15.58 33.36
C GLY A 634 7.27 15.76 32.76
N PRO A 635 6.85 17.00 32.47
CA PRO A 635 5.50 17.28 31.92
C PRO A 635 5.35 16.87 30.46
N ASN A 636 4.14 16.45 30.06
CA ASN A 636 3.86 15.99 28.70
C ASN A 636 4.11 17.08 27.65
N MET A 637 3.76 18.33 27.95
CA MET A 637 3.95 19.46 27.04
C MET A 637 5.42 19.83 26.80
N ALA A 638 6.36 19.28 27.57
CA ALA A 638 7.78 19.53 27.38
C ALA A 638 8.40 18.73 26.23
N GLY A 639 7.64 17.78 25.59
CA GLY A 639 8.08 17.04 24.43
C GLY A 639 8.47 15.58 24.68
N LYS A 640 8.03 14.96 25.80
CA LYS A 640 8.31 13.53 26.10
C LYS A 640 7.94 12.62 24.92
N SER A 641 6.69 12.66 24.49
CA SER A 641 6.20 11.80 23.41
C SER A 641 6.93 12.05 22.07
N THR A 642 7.37 13.29 21.82
CA THR A 642 8.20 13.62 20.65
C THR A 642 9.57 12.95 20.74
N TYR A 643 10.22 13.02 21.93
CA TYR A 643 11.50 12.37 22.17
C TYR A 643 11.42 10.84 22.05
N LEU A 644 10.35 10.24 22.58
CA LEU A 644 10.09 8.81 22.47
C LEU A 644 9.99 8.36 21.01
N ARG A 645 9.09 9.02 20.25
CA ARG A 645 8.89 8.71 18.82
C ARG A 645 10.15 8.95 18.00
N GLN A 646 10.91 10.01 18.27
CA GLN A 646 12.19 10.32 17.61
C GLN A 646 13.12 9.11 17.61
N ASN A 647 13.34 8.51 18.77
CA ASN A 647 14.28 7.40 18.93
C ASN A 647 13.77 6.11 18.24
N ALA A 648 12.47 5.85 18.26
CA ALA A 648 11.87 4.75 17.51
C ALA A 648 11.99 4.95 15.98
N LEU A 649 11.78 6.18 15.48
CA LEU A 649 11.92 6.51 14.07
C LEU A 649 13.36 6.38 13.57
N PHE A 650 14.36 6.57 14.42
CA PHE A 650 15.77 6.37 14.04
C PHE A 650 16.07 4.92 13.69
N VAL A 651 15.49 3.95 14.40
CA VAL A 651 15.60 2.54 14.05
C VAL A 651 15.02 2.28 12.67
N ILE A 652 13.82 2.79 12.42
CA ILE A 652 13.14 2.61 11.12
C ILE A 652 13.99 3.19 9.99
N LEU A 653 14.47 4.42 10.13
CA LEU A 653 15.29 5.09 9.11
C LEU A 653 16.59 4.34 8.85
N ALA A 654 17.35 4.00 9.91
CA ALA A 654 18.63 3.31 9.79
C ALA A 654 18.45 1.94 9.11
N GLN A 655 17.47 1.15 9.53
CA GLN A 655 17.23 -0.19 9.01
C GLN A 655 16.50 -0.19 7.65
N ALA A 656 15.87 0.92 7.26
CA ALA A 656 15.43 1.13 5.89
C ALA A 656 16.56 1.51 4.91
N GLY A 657 17.75 1.84 5.44
CA GLY A 657 18.93 2.22 4.67
C GLY A 657 19.08 3.73 4.44
N LEU A 658 18.44 4.57 5.28
CA LEU A 658 18.58 6.03 5.26
C LEU A 658 19.56 6.50 6.35
N PHE A 659 20.07 7.70 6.19
CA PHE A 659 20.82 8.40 7.23
C PHE A 659 19.91 8.98 8.29
N LEU A 660 20.46 9.48 9.39
CA LEU A 660 19.71 9.96 10.53
C LEU A 660 19.92 11.46 10.77
N PRO A 661 18.85 12.21 11.16
CA PRO A 661 18.95 13.62 11.51
C PRO A 661 19.59 13.77 12.91
N ALA A 662 20.89 13.52 12.98
CA ALA A 662 21.70 13.55 14.19
C ALA A 662 23.13 13.97 13.86
N GLU A 663 23.91 14.38 14.87
CA GLU A 663 25.34 14.64 14.74
C GLU A 663 26.11 13.32 14.57
N SER A 664 25.80 12.31 15.39
CA SER A 664 26.33 10.96 15.29
C SER A 664 25.33 9.94 15.81
N ALA A 665 25.38 8.71 15.29
CA ALA A 665 24.52 7.62 15.69
C ALA A 665 25.25 6.28 15.62
N ARG A 666 25.15 5.48 16.70
CA ARG A 666 25.59 4.09 16.76
C ARG A 666 24.41 3.23 17.18
N LEU A 667 24.02 2.28 16.35
CA LEU A 667 22.82 1.46 16.53
C LEU A 667 23.14 -0.01 16.38
N GLY A 668 22.84 -0.81 17.40
CA GLY A 668 22.75 -2.25 17.29
C GLY A 668 21.48 -2.64 16.57
N LEU A 669 21.52 -3.69 15.80
CA LEU A 669 20.33 -4.21 15.11
C LEU A 669 19.15 -4.39 16.04
N VAL A 670 17.96 -4.03 15.58
CA VAL A 670 16.70 -4.22 16.26
C VAL A 670 15.88 -5.25 15.46
N ASP A 671 15.47 -6.31 16.15
CA ASP A 671 14.62 -7.37 15.57
C ASP A 671 13.13 -7.01 15.66
N ARG A 672 12.73 -6.39 16.81
CA ARG A 672 11.36 -5.97 17.08
C ARG A 672 11.35 -4.56 17.67
N LEU A 673 10.48 -3.73 17.12
CA LEU A 673 10.25 -2.38 17.63
C LEU A 673 8.82 -2.30 18.17
N PHE A 674 8.71 -1.91 19.44
CA PHE A 674 7.44 -1.65 20.11
C PHE A 674 7.35 -0.19 20.53
N SER A 675 6.30 0.48 20.11
CA SER A 675 6.04 1.87 20.47
C SER A 675 4.60 2.04 20.93
N ARG A 676 4.46 2.40 22.20
CA ARG A 676 3.19 2.76 22.79
C ARG A 676 3.27 4.21 23.26
N VAL A 677 3.01 5.12 22.36
CA VAL A 677 3.06 6.58 22.57
C VAL A 677 1.75 7.19 22.08
N GLY A 678 0.98 7.78 23.01
CA GLY A 678 -0.37 8.27 22.76
C GLY A 678 -1.45 7.22 23.08
N ALA A 679 -2.55 7.65 23.68
CA ALA A 679 -3.71 6.81 23.92
C ALA A 679 -4.66 6.92 22.72
N ALA A 680 -4.88 5.82 22.01
CA ALA A 680 -5.98 5.73 21.04
C ALA A 680 -7.20 5.13 21.76
N ASP A 681 -8.30 5.89 21.78
CA ASP A 681 -9.59 5.38 22.25
C ASP A 681 -10.17 4.47 21.17
N ASP A 682 -10.31 3.19 21.46
CA ASP A 682 -11.05 2.25 20.61
C ASP A 682 -12.52 2.20 21.02
N ILE A 683 -13.20 3.32 20.80
CA ILE A 683 -14.65 3.45 21.11
C ILE A 683 -15.46 2.49 20.21
N ALA A 684 -14.99 2.23 18.98
CA ALA A 684 -15.69 1.38 18.03
C ALA A 684 -15.64 -0.11 18.41
N GLY A 685 -14.55 -0.56 19.06
CA GLY A 685 -14.39 -1.95 19.53
C GLY A 685 -14.98 -2.23 20.90
N GLY A 686 -15.57 -1.22 21.58
CA GLY A 686 -16.18 -1.39 22.93
C GLY A 686 -15.18 -1.75 24.04
N ARG A 687 -13.88 -1.63 23.81
CA ARG A 687 -12.82 -1.89 24.77
C ARG A 687 -12.45 -0.62 25.52
N SER A 688 -12.29 -0.69 26.85
CA SER A 688 -11.77 0.44 27.59
C SER A 688 -10.33 0.73 27.19
N THR A 689 -9.91 2.01 27.23
CA THR A 689 -8.54 2.45 26.98
C THR A 689 -7.52 1.67 27.81
N PHE A 690 -7.88 1.34 29.07
CA PHE A 690 -7.05 0.54 29.95
C PHE A 690 -6.88 -0.91 29.48
N MET A 691 -7.96 -1.54 28.95
CA MET A 691 -7.87 -2.91 28.43
C MET A 691 -7.00 -2.99 27.16
N VAL A 692 -7.11 -2.01 26.26
CA VAL A 692 -6.23 -1.90 25.09
C VAL A 692 -4.79 -1.73 25.52
N GLU A 693 -4.55 -0.86 26.51
CA GLU A 693 -3.22 -0.62 27.10
C GLU A 693 -2.62 -1.90 27.66
N MET A 694 -3.38 -2.67 28.42
CA MET A 694 -2.88 -3.90 29.02
C MET A 694 -2.63 -4.99 27.98
N ALA A 695 -3.45 -5.09 26.94
CA ALA A 695 -3.25 -6.03 25.84
C ALA A 695 -1.96 -5.72 25.06
N GLU A 696 -1.70 -4.44 24.73
CA GLU A 696 -0.47 -4.00 24.07
C GLU A 696 0.77 -4.23 24.96
N THR A 697 0.66 -3.93 26.26
CA THR A 697 1.75 -4.18 27.22
C THR A 697 2.04 -5.69 27.35
N ALA A 698 0.99 -6.52 27.39
CA ALA A 698 1.14 -7.97 27.42
C ALA A 698 1.83 -8.50 26.14
N ALA A 699 1.47 -7.99 24.97
CA ALA A 699 2.12 -8.35 23.72
C ALA A 699 3.63 -8.01 23.75
N ILE A 700 4.01 -6.85 24.26
CA ILE A 700 5.41 -6.45 24.46
C ILE A 700 6.13 -7.44 25.36
N LEU A 701 5.58 -7.71 26.55
CA LEU A 701 6.20 -8.60 27.54
C LEU A 701 6.31 -10.06 27.08
N ASN A 702 5.48 -10.50 26.15
CA ASN A 702 5.52 -11.85 25.60
C ASN A 702 6.44 -11.97 24.37
N GLN A 703 6.61 -10.90 23.59
CA GLN A 703 7.27 -10.98 22.30
C GLN A 703 8.64 -10.26 22.25
N ALA A 704 8.95 -9.35 23.19
CA ALA A 704 10.21 -8.63 23.18
C ALA A 704 11.40 -9.56 23.42
N SER A 705 12.48 -9.36 22.68
CA SER A 705 13.78 -10.04 22.80
C SER A 705 14.85 -9.09 23.39
N ALA A 706 16.02 -9.59 23.66
CA ALA A 706 17.15 -8.75 24.09
C ALA A 706 17.65 -7.78 22.98
N GLN A 707 17.29 -8.02 21.71
CA GLN A 707 17.61 -7.13 20.58
C GLN A 707 16.50 -6.12 20.29
N SER A 708 15.37 -6.20 20.98
CA SER A 708 14.23 -5.31 20.77
C SER A 708 14.49 -3.90 21.29
N LEU A 709 13.77 -2.92 20.70
CA LEU A 709 13.63 -1.58 21.28
C LEU A 709 12.17 -1.39 21.71
N VAL A 710 11.97 -1.03 22.97
CA VAL A 710 10.66 -0.79 23.57
C VAL A 710 10.53 0.67 23.97
N VAL A 711 9.48 1.34 23.55
CA VAL A 711 9.17 2.74 23.84
C VAL A 711 7.78 2.83 24.44
N LEU A 712 7.70 3.21 25.71
CA LEU A 712 6.47 3.25 26.50
C LEU A 712 6.19 4.65 27.04
N ASP A 713 4.95 5.11 26.92
CA ASP A 713 4.49 6.39 27.44
C ASP A 713 3.31 6.17 28.40
N GLU A 714 3.52 6.54 29.67
CA GLU A 714 2.50 6.60 30.72
C GLU A 714 1.71 5.30 30.98
N VAL A 715 2.40 4.18 31.14
CA VAL A 715 1.77 2.89 31.47
C VAL A 715 1.05 2.97 32.82
N GLY A 716 -0.19 2.46 32.90
CA GLY A 716 -1.00 2.43 34.11
C GLY A 716 -1.89 3.65 34.34
N ARG A 717 -2.07 4.53 33.32
CA ARG A 717 -2.87 5.76 33.45
C ARG A 717 -4.37 5.53 33.53
N GLY A 718 -4.87 4.43 32.97
CA GLY A 718 -6.32 4.14 32.83
C GLY A 718 -7.01 3.53 34.05
N THR A 719 -6.33 3.38 35.19
CA THR A 719 -6.84 2.74 36.41
C THR A 719 -6.58 3.58 37.68
N ALA A 720 -6.90 3.06 38.86
CA ALA A 720 -6.58 3.72 40.12
C ALA A 720 -5.07 3.94 40.28
N THR A 721 -4.66 5.05 40.89
CA THR A 721 -3.26 5.50 40.93
C THR A 721 -2.31 4.42 41.47
N TRP A 722 -2.68 3.71 42.53
CA TRP A 722 -1.85 2.65 43.13
C TRP A 722 -1.77 1.39 42.27
N ASP A 723 -2.86 0.99 41.62
CA ASP A 723 -2.85 -0.14 40.67
C ASP A 723 -2.00 0.17 39.43
N GLY A 724 -2.14 1.39 38.89
CA GLY A 724 -1.34 1.87 37.76
C GLY A 724 0.15 1.91 38.10
N LEU A 725 0.52 2.42 39.27
CA LEU A 725 1.90 2.43 39.75
C LEU A 725 2.46 1.00 39.91
N ALA A 726 1.71 0.09 40.54
CA ALA A 726 2.14 -1.30 40.74
C ALA A 726 2.39 -2.00 39.41
N ILE A 727 1.49 -1.82 38.40
CA ILE A 727 1.66 -2.35 37.06
C ILE A 727 2.91 -1.76 36.38
N ALA A 728 3.06 -0.43 36.38
CA ALA A 728 4.21 0.24 35.76
C ALA A 728 5.54 -0.20 36.38
N TRP A 729 5.55 -0.38 37.68
CA TRP A 729 6.69 -0.90 38.45
C TRP A 729 7.09 -2.29 37.98
N SER A 730 6.12 -3.23 37.98
CA SER A 730 6.36 -4.61 37.58
C SER A 730 6.75 -4.77 36.10
N VAL A 731 6.17 -3.94 35.21
CA VAL A 731 6.53 -3.90 33.78
C VAL A 731 7.98 -3.44 33.64
N LEU A 732 8.42 -2.41 34.35
CA LEU A 732 9.79 -1.91 34.25
C LEU A 732 10.82 -2.93 34.78
N GLU A 733 10.52 -3.63 35.89
CA GLU A 733 11.34 -4.73 36.42
C GLU A 733 11.40 -5.89 35.39
N ALA A 734 10.28 -6.28 34.79
CA ALA A 734 10.25 -7.33 33.78
C ALA A 734 11.09 -6.98 32.53
N LEU A 735 11.01 -5.75 32.04
CA LEU A 735 11.82 -5.27 30.91
C LEU A 735 13.32 -5.28 31.25
N HIS A 736 13.68 -4.96 32.49
CA HIS A 736 15.06 -4.98 32.96
C HIS A 736 15.58 -6.41 33.16
N ASP A 737 14.91 -7.25 33.95
CA ASP A 737 15.46 -8.51 34.44
C ASP A 737 15.21 -9.68 33.48
N ARG A 738 14.01 -9.71 32.86
CA ARG A 738 13.56 -10.83 32.05
C ARG A 738 13.81 -10.60 30.55
N MET A 739 13.32 -9.48 29.99
CA MET A 739 13.45 -9.19 28.57
C MET A 739 14.85 -8.70 28.20
N ARG A 740 15.46 -7.93 29.07
CA ARG A 740 16.80 -7.36 28.90
C ARG A 740 16.95 -6.52 27.63
N CYS A 741 15.85 -5.93 27.16
CA CYS A 741 15.78 -5.12 25.94
C CYS A 741 16.11 -3.64 26.19
N ARG A 742 16.44 -2.93 25.13
CA ARG A 742 16.60 -1.47 25.18
C ARG A 742 15.24 -0.83 25.39
N THR A 743 15.10 0.05 26.37
CA THR A 743 13.80 0.61 26.73
C THR A 743 13.89 2.10 27.05
N ILE A 744 12.96 2.90 26.50
CA ILE A 744 12.66 4.25 26.97
C ILE A 744 11.27 4.24 27.56
N PHE A 745 11.18 4.50 28.86
CA PHE A 745 9.94 4.44 29.63
C PHE A 745 9.62 5.85 30.15
N ALA A 746 8.64 6.52 29.57
CA ALA A 746 8.16 7.79 30.08
C ALA A 746 7.05 7.60 31.10
N THR A 747 7.09 8.36 32.17
CA THR A 747 6.12 8.23 33.26
C THR A 747 5.82 9.57 33.93
N HIS A 748 4.68 9.66 34.57
CA HIS A 748 4.32 10.71 35.54
C HIS A 748 4.42 10.23 36.99
N PHE A 749 4.67 8.93 37.22
CA PHE A 749 4.87 8.37 38.54
C PHE A 749 6.31 8.64 39.00
N HIS A 750 6.48 9.58 39.94
CA HIS A 750 7.81 9.92 40.47
C HIS A 750 8.39 8.79 41.35
N GLU A 751 7.56 7.96 41.93
CA GLU A 751 7.91 6.81 42.75
C GLU A 751 8.79 5.82 42.01
N LEU A 752 8.60 5.66 40.71
CA LEU A 752 9.39 4.75 39.87
C LEU A 752 10.87 5.14 39.83
N THR A 753 11.23 6.38 40.12
CA THR A 753 12.63 6.83 40.15
C THR A 753 13.45 6.13 41.24
N SER A 754 12.80 5.64 42.29
CA SER A 754 13.46 4.85 43.34
C SER A 754 13.99 3.49 42.83
N LEU A 755 13.47 2.97 41.72
CA LEU A 755 13.96 1.75 41.08
C LEU A 755 15.41 1.89 40.58
N ALA A 756 15.92 3.10 40.31
CA ALA A 756 17.30 3.31 39.90
C ALA A 756 18.33 2.84 40.94
N ALA A 757 17.94 2.78 42.23
CA ALA A 757 18.78 2.21 43.27
C ALA A 757 18.82 0.66 43.24
N LYS A 758 17.83 0.02 42.65
CA LYS A 758 17.69 -1.46 42.59
C LYS A 758 18.07 -2.02 41.23
N LEU A 759 17.84 -1.28 40.13
CA LEU A 759 18.08 -1.69 38.76
C LEU A 759 19.32 -1.02 38.21
N PRO A 760 20.46 -1.70 38.13
CA PRO A 760 21.77 -1.06 37.85
C PRO A 760 21.88 -0.51 36.42
N GLU A 761 21.06 -1.00 35.47
CA GLU A 761 21.08 -0.52 34.08
C GLU A 761 19.93 0.47 33.76
N LEU A 762 19.29 1.02 34.83
CA LEU A 762 18.25 2.03 34.72
C LEU A 762 18.84 3.43 34.89
N ALA A 763 18.86 4.19 33.80
CA ALA A 763 19.23 5.61 33.84
C ALA A 763 17.99 6.49 34.02
N LEU A 764 18.13 7.55 34.84
CA LEU A 764 17.08 8.54 35.02
C LEU A 764 17.32 9.73 34.09
N ALA A 765 16.27 10.15 33.39
CA ALA A 765 16.27 11.33 32.55
C ALA A 765 15.03 12.21 32.83
N THR A 766 15.15 13.48 32.56
CA THR A 766 14.04 14.43 32.74
C THR A 766 14.00 15.47 31.63
N MET A 767 12.77 15.86 31.26
CA MET A 767 12.55 17.01 30.39
C MET A 767 12.89 18.28 31.11
N GLN A 768 13.84 19.07 30.61
CA GLN A 768 14.31 20.30 31.28
C GLN A 768 13.28 21.41 31.17
N VAL A 769 12.98 21.99 32.31
CA VAL A 769 12.06 23.13 32.48
C VAL A 769 12.78 24.24 33.18
N ARG A 770 12.60 25.47 32.71
CA ARG A 770 13.13 26.67 33.40
C ARG A 770 11.99 27.54 33.89
N GLU A 771 12.06 27.91 35.16
CA GLU A 771 11.17 28.94 35.70
C GLU A 771 11.82 30.33 35.55
N TRP A 772 11.08 31.27 34.95
CA TRP A 772 11.52 32.64 34.78
C TRP A 772 10.37 33.61 35.07
N ARG A 773 10.55 34.44 36.07
CA ARG A 773 9.55 35.44 36.54
C ARG A 773 8.16 34.82 36.76
N GLY A 774 8.11 33.62 37.38
CA GLY A 774 6.86 32.92 37.66
C GLY A 774 6.16 32.32 36.40
N GLN A 775 6.87 32.28 35.30
CA GLN A 775 6.46 31.60 34.08
C GLN A 775 7.35 30.37 33.83
N VAL A 776 6.71 29.28 33.36
CA VAL A 776 7.40 28.05 32.99
C VAL A 776 7.79 28.11 31.54
N ILE A 777 9.07 27.93 31.24
CA ILE A 777 9.62 27.84 29.90
C ILE A 777 10.07 26.40 29.67
N PHE A 778 9.42 25.69 28.79
CA PHE A 778 9.81 24.35 28.34
C PHE A 778 11.01 24.46 27.40
N ARG A 779 12.14 23.84 27.80
CA ARG A 779 13.38 23.88 26.99
C ARG A 779 13.37 22.85 25.87
N HIS A 780 12.45 21.89 25.88
CA HIS A 780 12.39 20.76 24.97
C HIS A 780 13.70 19.96 24.91
N SER A 781 14.51 20.04 25.94
CA SER A 781 15.77 19.32 26.08
C SER A 781 15.66 18.27 27.17
N VAL A 782 16.28 17.12 26.97
CA VAL A 782 16.42 16.04 27.94
C VAL A 782 17.72 16.24 28.71
N GLY A 783 17.69 16.01 30.02
CA GLY A 783 18.87 16.04 30.87
C GLY A 783 18.86 14.87 31.85
N PRO A 784 20.01 14.56 32.47
CA PRO A 784 20.12 13.52 33.49
C PRO A 784 19.36 13.86 34.76
N GLY A 785 18.91 12.84 35.49
CA GLY A 785 18.20 12.94 36.76
C GLY A 785 16.68 12.88 36.64
N ALA A 786 15.99 13.05 37.76
CA ALA A 786 14.53 13.03 37.86
C ALA A 786 13.97 14.46 37.98
N ALA A 787 12.70 14.65 37.57
CA ALA A 787 12.01 15.92 37.77
C ALA A 787 11.80 16.20 39.28
N GLU A 788 12.22 17.35 39.76
CA GLU A 788 12.10 17.72 41.18
C GLU A 788 10.67 18.09 41.59
N LYS A 789 9.84 18.53 40.65
CA LYS A 789 8.46 19.01 40.88
C LYS A 789 7.49 18.58 39.78
N SER A 790 6.24 18.44 40.18
CA SER A 790 5.16 18.32 39.20
C SER A 790 4.77 19.71 38.65
N TRP A 791 4.58 19.82 37.32
CA TRP A 791 4.30 21.11 36.67
C TRP A 791 2.80 21.22 36.26
N GLY A 792 1.94 20.32 36.75
CA GLY A 792 0.53 20.25 36.37
C GLY A 792 -0.24 21.56 36.65
N LEU A 793 -0.02 22.19 37.79
CA LEU A 793 -0.67 23.48 38.13
C LEU A 793 -0.20 24.64 37.24
N HIS A 794 1.03 24.63 36.78
CA HIS A 794 1.54 25.63 35.85
C HIS A 794 0.93 25.44 34.46
N VAL A 795 0.76 24.21 34.00
CA VAL A 795 0.06 23.89 32.75
C VAL A 795 -1.41 24.31 32.82
N ALA A 796 -2.08 24.04 33.94
CA ALA A 796 -3.46 24.48 34.17
C ALA A 796 -3.59 26.02 34.10
N LYS A 797 -2.61 26.75 34.65
CA LYS A 797 -2.52 28.21 34.53
C LYS A 797 -2.36 28.68 33.08
N LEU A 798 -1.52 28.02 32.28
CA LEU A 798 -1.33 28.33 30.87
C LEU A 798 -2.58 28.01 30.04
N ALA A 799 -3.33 26.99 30.43
CA ALA A 799 -4.59 26.62 29.82
C ALA A 799 -5.77 27.56 30.19
N GLY A 800 -5.55 28.54 31.10
CA GLY A 800 -6.59 29.51 31.43
C GLY A 800 -7.51 29.09 32.57
N VAL A 801 -7.14 28.10 33.41
CA VAL A 801 -7.91 27.75 34.62
C VAL A 801 -7.99 28.98 35.56
N PRO A 802 -9.17 29.30 36.14
CA PRO A 802 -9.37 30.45 37.00
C PRO A 802 -8.42 30.49 38.18
N ARG A 803 -7.95 31.71 38.54
CA ARG A 803 -6.91 31.89 39.56
C ARG A 803 -7.28 31.44 40.97
N ASP A 804 -8.57 31.51 41.33
CA ASP A 804 -9.11 31.03 42.60
C ASP A 804 -9.06 29.49 42.68
N VAL A 805 -9.37 28.81 41.60
CA VAL A 805 -9.25 27.33 41.48
C VAL A 805 -7.78 26.91 41.59
N LEU A 806 -6.87 27.62 40.91
CA LEU A 806 -5.43 27.35 40.97
C LEU A 806 -4.86 27.53 42.39
N ARG A 807 -5.22 28.60 43.10
CA ARG A 807 -4.79 28.82 44.50
C ARG A 807 -5.31 27.69 45.41
N ARG A 808 -6.54 27.24 45.20
CA ARG A 808 -7.06 26.11 45.98
C ARG A 808 -6.31 24.81 45.66
N ALA A 809 -6.03 24.54 44.37
CA ALA A 809 -5.27 23.37 43.93
C ALA A 809 -3.82 23.38 44.51
N GLU A 810 -3.14 24.54 44.57
CA GLU A 810 -1.83 24.69 45.22
C GLU A 810 -1.88 24.31 46.71
N SER A 811 -2.90 24.79 47.42
CA SER A 811 -3.09 24.45 48.84
C SER A 811 -3.38 22.97 49.07
N VAL A 812 -4.18 22.34 48.19
CA VAL A 812 -4.48 20.89 48.25
C VAL A 812 -3.21 20.08 47.95
N LEU A 813 -2.43 20.46 46.89
CA LEU A 813 -1.19 19.79 46.54
C LEU A 813 -0.18 19.81 47.70
N ALA A 814 0.02 20.96 48.31
CA ALA A 814 0.92 21.10 49.46
C ALA A 814 0.49 20.19 50.64
N SER A 815 -0.83 20.06 50.89
CA SER A 815 -1.35 19.16 51.91
C SER A 815 -1.09 17.68 51.58
N LEU A 816 -1.23 17.29 50.28
CA LEU A 816 -1.00 15.92 49.86
C LEU A 816 0.48 15.57 49.91
N GLU A 817 1.37 16.46 49.47
CA GLU A 817 2.81 16.27 49.55
C GLU A 817 3.32 16.16 50.97
N ALA A 818 2.75 16.97 51.91
CA ALA A 818 3.07 16.86 53.31
C ALA A 818 2.66 15.52 53.94
N ARG A 819 1.52 14.96 53.49
CA ARG A 819 1.08 13.62 53.90
C ARG A 819 1.94 12.51 53.31
N ALA A 820 2.33 12.62 52.04
CA ALA A 820 3.19 11.66 51.38
C ALA A 820 4.59 11.56 52.04
N LYS A 821 5.16 12.68 52.49
CA LYS A 821 6.44 12.71 53.21
C LYS A 821 6.39 12.05 54.59
N GLY A 822 5.19 11.81 55.17
CA GLY A 822 4.98 11.12 56.42
C GLY A 822 4.69 9.61 56.30
N LEU A 823 4.57 9.12 55.12
CA LEU A 823 4.42 7.70 54.80
C LEU A 823 5.76 7.18 54.30
N ASP A 824 6.58 6.68 55.23
CA ASP A 824 7.90 6.11 54.97
C ASP A 824 7.86 4.79 54.20
N PRO A 825 8.94 4.37 53.54
CA PRO A 825 8.97 3.85 52.19
C PRO A 825 8.50 2.39 52.10
N LEU A 826 7.60 2.13 51.18
CA LEU A 826 7.26 0.79 50.65
C LEU A 826 8.47 0.12 49.96
N ALA A 827 9.66 0.70 50.03
CA ALA A 827 10.84 0.27 49.28
C ALA A 827 11.58 -0.93 49.89
N GLU A 828 11.27 -1.35 51.10
CA GLU A 828 12.05 -2.40 51.81
C GLU A 828 11.41 -3.81 51.82
N GLU A 829 10.18 -3.98 51.45
CA GLU A 829 9.48 -5.26 51.74
C GLU A 829 8.81 -6.02 50.58
N MET A 830 9.08 -5.81 49.33
CA MET A 830 8.62 -6.75 48.30
C MET A 830 9.61 -6.99 47.15
N PRO A 831 10.42 -8.04 47.20
CA PRO A 831 11.03 -8.56 45.99
C PRO A 831 9.99 -9.34 45.20
N LEU A 832 9.34 -8.74 44.19
CA LEU A 832 8.32 -9.37 43.32
C LEU A 832 8.94 -10.45 42.40
N PHE A 833 10.24 -10.53 42.28
CA PHE A 833 11.00 -11.55 41.56
C PHE A 833 12.23 -12.06 42.32
N ALA A 834 12.12 -12.20 43.66
CA ALA A 834 12.96 -13.23 44.25
C ALA A 834 12.70 -14.45 43.38
N ARG A 835 13.71 -14.98 42.68
CA ARG A 835 13.69 -16.40 42.31
C ARG A 835 13.14 -17.08 43.55
N PRO A 836 12.09 -17.91 43.50
CA PRO A 836 11.84 -18.82 44.56
C PRO A 836 13.17 -19.57 44.71
N GLY A 837 13.99 -19.20 45.70
CA GLY A 837 14.94 -20.11 46.27
C GLY A 837 14.10 -21.38 46.43
N PRO A 838 14.59 -22.57 46.06
CA PRO A 838 13.77 -23.77 46.08
C PRO A 838 12.90 -23.66 47.33
N ALA A 839 11.58 -23.52 47.09
CA ALA A 839 10.63 -23.43 48.20
C ALA A 839 11.02 -24.57 49.07
N ALA A 840 11.42 -24.29 50.31
CA ALA A 840 11.66 -25.34 51.27
C ALA A 840 10.35 -26.09 51.25
N ALA A 841 10.34 -27.25 50.61
CA ALA A 841 9.18 -28.12 50.55
C ALA A 841 8.72 -28.22 52.00
N PRO A 842 7.46 -27.96 52.33
CA PRO A 842 6.98 -28.02 53.71
C PRO A 842 7.51 -29.33 54.24
N SER A 843 8.41 -29.26 55.24
CA SER A 843 9.15 -30.37 55.75
C SER A 843 8.08 -31.33 56.27
N HIS A 844 7.99 -32.49 55.67
CA HIS A 844 6.94 -33.46 56.03
C HIS A 844 7.23 -33.85 57.50
N PRO A 845 6.22 -33.83 58.42
CA PRO A 845 6.47 -34.10 59.86
C PRO A 845 7.24 -35.38 60.09
N ALA A 846 7.16 -36.33 59.19
CA ALA A 846 7.94 -37.57 59.25
C ALA A 846 9.42 -37.33 58.95
N LEU A 847 9.76 -36.36 58.06
CA LEU A 847 11.15 -36.00 57.76
C LEU A 847 11.79 -35.16 58.90
N GLU A 848 10.99 -34.31 59.58
CA GLU A 848 11.45 -33.57 60.76
C GLU A 848 11.72 -34.54 61.92
N ALA A 849 10.83 -35.52 62.13
CA ALA A 849 11.03 -36.53 63.14
C ALA A 849 12.30 -37.39 62.86
N LEU A 850 12.56 -37.71 61.58
CA LEU A 850 13.78 -38.43 61.15
C LEU A 850 15.03 -37.62 61.32
N ALA A 851 14.99 -36.32 61.00
CA ALA A 851 16.15 -35.42 61.13
C ALA A 851 16.54 -35.12 62.60
N ALA A 852 15.57 -35.20 63.51
CA ALA A 852 15.78 -34.95 64.91
C ALA A 852 16.26 -36.22 65.69
N LEU A 853 16.37 -37.38 64.99
CA LEU A 853 16.73 -38.62 65.62
C LEU A 853 18.24 -38.88 65.52
N ASP A 854 18.83 -39.33 66.64
CA ASP A 854 20.19 -39.87 66.70
C ASP A 854 20.09 -41.41 66.75
N PRO A 855 20.42 -42.11 65.62
CA PRO A 855 20.28 -43.55 65.52
C PRO A 855 21.14 -44.33 66.51
N ASP A 856 22.28 -43.77 66.93
CA ASP A 856 23.24 -44.44 67.75
C ASP A 856 22.81 -44.50 69.27
N THR A 857 21.75 -43.75 69.62
CA THR A 857 21.24 -43.71 70.98
C THR A 857 20.03 -44.64 71.22
N LEU A 858 19.54 -45.31 70.13
CA LEU A 858 18.30 -46.13 70.18
C LEU A 858 18.58 -47.64 70.43
N SER A 859 17.80 -48.26 71.32
CA SER A 859 17.72 -49.69 71.35
C SER A 859 16.96 -50.25 70.15
N PRO A 860 17.09 -51.55 69.80
CA PRO A 860 16.37 -52.16 68.68
C PRO A 860 14.84 -52.06 68.82
N ARG A 861 14.29 -52.05 70.04
CA ARG A 861 12.87 -51.90 70.27
C ARG A 861 12.41 -50.45 70.04
N GLU A 862 13.15 -49.50 70.55
CA GLU A 862 12.86 -48.06 70.33
C GLU A 862 12.94 -47.68 68.87
N ALA A 863 13.90 -48.25 68.15
CA ALA A 863 14.04 -48.03 66.69
C ALA A 863 12.81 -48.59 65.92
N GLN A 864 12.30 -49.72 66.33
CA GLN A 864 11.07 -50.28 65.74
C GLN A 864 9.82 -49.45 66.04
N GLU A 865 9.68 -48.98 67.25
CA GLU A 865 8.57 -48.09 67.68
C GLU A 865 8.64 -46.77 66.98
N PHE A 866 9.86 -46.21 66.72
CA PHE A 866 10.06 -44.98 65.93
C PHE A 866 9.68 -45.16 64.48
N LEU A 867 10.05 -46.28 63.80
CA LEU A 867 9.63 -46.60 62.46
C LEU A 867 8.10 -46.69 62.30
N TYR A 868 7.39 -47.24 63.27
CA TYR A 868 5.93 -47.25 63.27
C TYR A 868 5.36 -45.81 63.41
N ARG A 869 5.99 -44.97 64.20
CA ARG A 869 5.59 -43.54 64.33
C ARG A 869 5.80 -42.77 63.04
N VAL A 870 6.94 -42.94 62.39
CA VAL A 870 7.21 -42.30 61.14
C VAL A 870 6.26 -42.75 60.05
N LYS A 871 5.92 -44.09 60.03
CA LYS A 871 4.94 -44.63 59.08
C LYS A 871 3.53 -44.05 59.36
N SER A 872 3.12 -43.92 60.59
CA SER A 872 1.83 -43.27 60.92
C SER A 872 1.79 -41.80 60.52
N LEU A 873 2.89 -41.05 60.67
CA LEU A 873 2.98 -39.65 60.20
C LEU A 873 2.87 -39.55 58.68
N LEU A 874 3.40 -40.50 57.92
CA LEU A 874 3.25 -40.57 56.46
C LEU A 874 1.82 -40.86 56.01
N GLU A 875 1.13 -41.78 56.75
CA GLU A 875 -0.27 -42.16 56.44
C GLU A 875 -1.27 -41.06 56.82
N THR A 876 -0.98 -40.27 57.86
CA THR A 876 -1.87 -39.17 58.33
C THR A 876 -1.89 -37.98 57.34
N VAL A 877 -0.80 -37.72 56.63
CA VAL A 877 -0.74 -36.66 55.61
C VAL A 877 -1.39 -37.12 54.26
N ALA A 878 -1.38 -38.43 53.96
CA ALA A 878 -2.04 -38.95 52.76
C ALA A 878 -3.58 -38.99 52.87
N ALA A 879 -4.16 -38.79 54.05
CA ALA A 879 -5.60 -38.83 54.30
C ALA A 879 -6.30 -37.46 54.38
N ALA A 880 -5.64 -36.34 54.09
CA ALA A 880 -6.28 -35.02 54.04
C ALA A 880 -6.85 -34.75 52.63
N PRO A 881 -8.18 -34.64 52.46
CA PRO A 881 -8.74 -34.38 51.13
C PRO A 881 -8.50 -32.94 50.69
N ASP A 882 -8.11 -32.74 49.40
CA ASP A 882 -8.16 -31.51 48.66
C ASP A 882 -9.44 -30.70 48.94
N LYS A 883 -9.32 -29.65 49.69
CA LYS A 883 -10.27 -28.54 49.73
C LYS A 883 -9.50 -27.27 49.81
N LEU A 884 -9.32 -26.67 48.60
CA LEU A 884 -9.50 -25.22 48.40
C LEU A 884 -9.32 -24.92 46.88
N VAL A 885 -10.45 -24.52 46.33
CA VAL A 885 -10.66 -23.96 44.99
C VAL A 885 -9.88 -22.67 44.85
#